data_b13ceb78ab8264ac578ff3c3eea35063
#
_entry.id   b13ceb78ab8264ac578ff3c3eea35063
#
_cell.length_a   1.000
_cell.length_b   1.000
_cell.length_c   1.000
_cell.angle_alpha   90.00
_cell.angle_beta   90.00
_cell.angle_gamma   90.00
#
_symmetry.space_group_name_H-M   'P 1'
#
loop_
_entity.id
_entity.type
_entity.pdbx_description
1 polymer ?
#
loop_
_entity_poly.entity_id
_entity_poly.type
_entity_poly.pdbx_seq_one_letter_code
_entity_poly.pdbx_strand_id
1 'polypeptide(L)'
;MTSQPELHLVPRDTSFEHPLDELAPKPELVHDGDGIKLPALGGERRPIIPEHLKTLQGIHSTAGKYLDAARFHALFHLLRLPAYVVTGTFWACAGAAKVAKAQLDWWWVSEQSFLRSKAVVDANSPEWRALHGLARKTRSWRGAVLGAEAFTLALALVLMLALAPWWAWLLAWALAMPPLARKGRPAHRPIISSAVTTPLVRKVSTDAIIRAYERAGLCSTDPKKPADHLGFGSTMSRDALNKGSQVVVYLPYGGTFAAVVNAKTKIASGLDVAESQVYFTKDKQSERRHTVLVLDADPLSEPAGRTPLLDCKQRSIWRKAPFGLDQFGRKVAFCLMWISLLVGAQPRRGKTFAARLIALFAALDPFVDIWLIDGKSSKDWQPLRMVAHRFIQGTHPTKDGDPVERALDALRELDRHIVHVNEELAKLPVSECPEGKLTEKLYRRPDLHVQLVLLEEFQCYFELDDQKKNKEFANLFARIGALGPSAGVILVGASQKPSGVGAGDVQRLFNRFRDNFIVRFALRCATRDVSMAVLGNESYGEGYDASGLPLGDEFKGIGILYGLTDDAPTVRTYLADGQDAEVICLAARKLREKARTLSGDALGVEVGEPESDIAADLLDVVGGDGGMWWETAAERLAGRYPMRHADATAESVSAAARARGIPSTDVRWPPGRSGTNRKGCRKADLAGAVRP
;
A
#
# COMPACT_ATOMS: atom_id res chain seq x y z
N MET A 1 -5.50 -38.42 -70.08
CA MET A 1 -6.64 -38.96 -69.31
C MET A 1 -6.44 -38.52 -67.90
N THR A 2 -7.05 -37.44 -67.56
CA THR A 2 -7.01 -36.73 -66.30
C THR A 2 -8.30 -37.00 -65.57
N SER A 3 -8.26 -37.65 -64.40
CA SER A 3 -9.37 -37.78 -63.50
C SER A 3 -9.29 -36.69 -62.40
N GLN A 4 -10.30 -35.81 -62.36
CA GLN A 4 -10.54 -34.91 -61.28
C GLN A 4 -11.10 -35.69 -60.07
N PRO A 5 -10.81 -35.33 -58.83
CA PRO A 5 -11.49 -35.84 -57.66
C PRO A 5 -12.80 -35.04 -57.41
N GLU A 6 -13.89 -35.78 -57.24
CA GLU A 6 -15.20 -35.23 -56.83
C GLU A 6 -15.17 -34.68 -55.43
N LEU A 7 -15.73 -33.47 -55.26
CA LEU A 7 -16.01 -32.83 -53.98
C LEU A 7 -17.28 -33.46 -53.37
N HIS A 8 -17.14 -34.24 -52.32
CA HIS A 8 -18.26 -34.64 -51.47
C HIS A 8 -18.66 -33.47 -50.54
N LEU A 9 -19.85 -32.97 -50.81
CA LEU A 9 -20.54 -32.04 -49.89
C LEU A 9 -20.92 -32.82 -48.62
N VAL A 10 -20.35 -32.43 -47.48
CA VAL A 10 -20.75 -32.88 -46.14
C VAL A 10 -21.99 -32.07 -45.72
N PRO A 11 -23.05 -32.73 -45.14
CA PRO A 11 -24.26 -32.04 -44.71
C PRO A 11 -23.98 -31.06 -43.57
N ARG A 12 -24.54 -29.86 -43.68
CA ARG A 12 -24.63 -28.92 -42.56
C ARG A 12 -25.69 -29.44 -41.59
N ASP A 13 -25.24 -30.12 -40.52
CA ASP A 13 -25.98 -30.24 -39.27
C ASP A 13 -25.06 -30.81 -38.20
N THR A 14 -24.31 -29.92 -37.53
CA THR A 14 -23.84 -30.13 -36.18
C THR A 14 -23.65 -28.75 -35.56
N SER A 15 -24.52 -28.43 -34.61
CA SER A 15 -24.32 -27.40 -33.65
C SER A 15 -23.00 -27.67 -32.93
N PHE A 16 -21.99 -26.84 -33.19
CA PHE A 16 -20.77 -26.82 -32.37
C PHE A 16 -21.14 -26.29 -31.00
N GLU A 17 -21.44 -27.17 -30.06
CA GLU A 17 -21.37 -26.84 -28.63
C GLU A 17 -19.90 -26.53 -28.32
N HIS A 18 -19.63 -25.30 -27.91
CA HIS A 18 -18.32 -24.85 -27.51
C HIS A 18 -17.91 -25.57 -26.21
N PRO A 19 -16.70 -26.14 -26.07
CA PRO A 19 -16.24 -26.78 -24.83
C PRO A 19 -16.20 -25.89 -23.61
N LEU A 20 -16.48 -24.60 -23.74
CA LEU A 20 -16.54 -23.64 -22.64
C LEU A 20 -17.87 -23.62 -21.88
N ASP A 21 -18.93 -24.26 -22.41
CA ASP A 21 -20.24 -24.34 -21.73
C ASP A 21 -20.25 -25.41 -20.62
N GLU A 22 -19.27 -26.32 -20.59
CA GLU A 22 -19.17 -27.34 -19.52
C GLU A 22 -18.43 -26.82 -18.25
N LEU A 23 -17.78 -25.66 -18.29
CA LEU A 23 -17.02 -25.10 -17.17
C LEU A 23 -17.77 -23.99 -16.40
N ALA A 24 -18.89 -23.54 -16.89
CA ALA A 24 -19.78 -22.67 -16.11
C ALA A 24 -20.73 -23.54 -15.31
N PRO A 25 -20.82 -23.41 -13.98
CA PRO A 25 -21.84 -24.10 -13.21
C PRO A 25 -23.22 -23.68 -13.76
N LYS A 26 -23.98 -24.67 -14.30
CA LYS A 26 -25.37 -24.45 -14.71
C LYS A 26 -26.13 -23.86 -13.52
N PRO A 27 -26.86 -22.75 -13.68
CA PRO A 27 -27.62 -22.19 -12.59
C PRO A 27 -28.65 -23.22 -12.12
N GLU A 28 -28.47 -23.76 -10.93
CA GLU A 28 -29.49 -24.62 -10.29
C GLU A 28 -30.66 -23.73 -9.91
N LEU A 29 -31.85 -24.13 -10.44
CA LEU A 29 -33.14 -23.60 -10.03
C LEU A 29 -33.45 -24.14 -8.64
N VAL A 30 -33.27 -23.35 -7.60
CA VAL A 30 -33.72 -23.71 -6.26
C VAL A 30 -35.23 -23.45 -6.18
N HIS A 31 -36.01 -24.53 -6.13
CA HIS A 31 -37.41 -24.49 -5.80
C HIS A 31 -37.58 -24.42 -4.28
N ASP A 32 -37.81 -23.24 -3.74
CA ASP A 32 -38.50 -23.08 -2.45
C ASP A 32 -40.02 -23.00 -2.77
N GLY A 33 -40.82 -23.69 -2.01
CA GLY A 33 -42.25 -24.03 -2.26
C GLY A 33 -43.24 -22.89 -2.53
N ASP A 34 -42.81 -21.64 -2.73
CA ASP A 34 -43.71 -20.54 -3.08
C ASP A 34 -43.03 -19.60 -4.13
N GLY A 35 -43.13 -19.97 -5.40
CA GLY A 35 -42.86 -19.09 -6.52
C GLY A 35 -41.49 -19.28 -7.20
N ILE A 36 -41.45 -19.04 -8.51
CA ILE A 36 -40.26 -19.10 -9.36
C ILE A 36 -39.30 -17.95 -8.99
N LYS A 37 -38.16 -18.27 -8.35
CA LYS A 37 -37.10 -17.32 -8.12
C LYS A 37 -36.19 -17.26 -9.37
N LEU A 38 -35.99 -16.07 -9.91
CA LEU A 38 -35.01 -15.83 -10.96
C LEU A 38 -33.60 -16.27 -10.51
N PRO A 39 -32.79 -16.87 -11.40
CA PRO A 39 -31.45 -17.31 -11.06
C PRO A 39 -30.63 -16.13 -10.53
N ALA A 40 -29.95 -16.32 -9.39
CA ALA A 40 -29.03 -15.37 -8.85
C ALA A 40 -27.85 -15.29 -9.81
N LEU A 41 -27.70 -14.19 -10.53
CA LEU A 41 -26.45 -13.84 -11.20
C LEU A 41 -25.35 -13.83 -10.13
N GLY A 42 -24.37 -14.71 -10.26
CA GLY A 42 -23.33 -14.97 -9.28
C GLY A 42 -22.59 -13.70 -8.85
N GLY A 43 -22.83 -13.30 -7.63
CA GLY A 43 -22.26 -12.14 -6.94
C GLY A 43 -23.14 -11.79 -5.75
N GLU A 44 -22.57 -11.67 -4.55
CA GLU A 44 -23.29 -11.13 -3.39
C GLU A 44 -23.87 -9.76 -3.75
N ARG A 45 -25.19 -9.69 -3.81
CA ARG A 45 -25.88 -8.41 -4.07
C ARG A 45 -25.64 -7.51 -2.86
N ARG A 46 -25.04 -6.35 -3.08
CA ARG A 46 -24.97 -5.31 -2.05
C ARG A 46 -26.39 -4.99 -1.60
N PRO A 47 -26.66 -4.91 -0.29
CA PRO A 47 -27.97 -4.56 0.21
C PRO A 47 -28.37 -3.19 -0.35
N ILE A 48 -29.63 -3.09 -0.83
CA ILE A 48 -30.19 -1.83 -1.38
C ILE A 48 -30.13 -0.70 -0.34
N ILE A 49 -30.30 -1.04 0.94
CA ILE A 49 -30.14 -0.13 2.07
C ILE A 49 -28.87 -0.56 2.82
N PRO A 50 -27.84 0.29 2.92
CA PRO A 50 -26.65 -0.01 3.71
C PRO A 50 -27.00 -0.40 5.14
N GLU A 51 -26.31 -1.38 5.72
CA GLU A 51 -26.63 -1.92 7.06
C GLU A 51 -26.65 -0.87 8.16
N HIS A 52 -25.77 0.13 8.08
CA HIS A 52 -25.73 1.24 9.04
C HIS A 52 -26.95 2.17 8.96
N LEU A 53 -27.75 2.11 7.91
CA LEU A 53 -29.00 2.88 7.79
C LEU A 53 -30.24 2.05 8.16
N LYS A 54 -30.10 0.77 8.50
CA LYS A 54 -31.22 -0.09 8.95
C LYS A 54 -31.57 0.08 10.43
N THR A 55 -30.70 0.72 11.20
CA THR A 55 -30.90 0.93 12.64
C THR A 55 -31.05 2.41 12.96
N LEU A 56 -31.90 2.77 13.91
CA LEU A 56 -32.05 4.14 14.39
C LEU A 56 -30.72 4.74 14.89
N GLN A 57 -29.89 3.93 15.55
CA GLN A 57 -28.54 4.34 15.97
C GLN A 57 -27.62 4.63 14.77
N GLY A 58 -27.70 3.81 13.71
CA GLY A 58 -26.92 4.01 12.49
C GLY A 58 -27.35 5.26 11.73
N ILE A 59 -28.64 5.55 11.66
CA ILE A 59 -29.18 6.79 11.09
C ILE A 59 -28.74 8.02 11.92
N HIS A 60 -28.84 7.96 13.25
CA HIS A 60 -28.39 9.04 14.14
C HIS A 60 -26.89 9.30 14.04
N SER A 61 -26.06 8.26 13.99
CA SER A 61 -24.60 8.40 13.84
C SER A 61 -24.21 9.00 12.49
N THR A 62 -24.91 8.61 11.43
CA THR A 62 -24.71 9.13 10.07
C THR A 62 -25.17 10.58 9.97
N ALA A 63 -26.35 10.90 10.48
CA ALA A 63 -26.86 12.28 10.55
C ALA A 63 -25.94 13.18 11.39
N GLY A 64 -25.38 12.68 12.50
CA GLY A 64 -24.39 13.38 13.30
C GLY A 64 -23.14 13.76 12.52
N LYS A 65 -22.58 12.83 11.73
CA LYS A 65 -21.40 13.08 10.88
C LYS A 65 -21.67 14.17 9.82
N TYR A 66 -22.86 14.12 9.18
CA TYR A 66 -23.23 15.14 8.19
C TYR A 66 -23.46 16.52 8.85
N LEU A 67 -24.04 16.55 10.04
CA LEU A 67 -24.23 17.79 10.79
C LEU A 67 -22.90 18.40 11.25
N ASP A 68 -21.95 17.59 11.72
CA ASP A 68 -20.62 18.07 12.12
C ASP A 68 -19.84 18.58 10.89
N ALA A 69 -19.90 17.88 9.76
CA ALA A 69 -19.33 18.35 8.51
C ALA A 69 -19.99 19.69 8.06
N ALA A 70 -21.31 19.79 8.12
CA ALA A 70 -22.04 21.01 7.77
C ALA A 70 -21.66 22.18 8.69
N ARG A 71 -21.54 21.95 10.00
CA ARG A 71 -21.07 22.96 10.96
C ARG A 71 -19.65 23.42 10.68
N PHE A 72 -18.75 22.49 10.39
CA PHE A 72 -17.37 22.83 10.04
C PHE A 72 -17.32 23.70 8.78
N HIS A 73 -18.04 23.31 7.73
CA HIS A 73 -18.12 24.09 6.49
C HIS A 73 -18.74 25.47 6.72
N ALA A 74 -19.83 25.52 7.47
CA ALA A 74 -20.49 26.82 7.79
C ALA A 74 -19.56 27.75 8.57
N LEU A 75 -18.88 27.24 9.61
CA LEU A 75 -17.96 28.05 10.42
C LEU A 75 -16.74 28.50 9.61
N PHE A 76 -16.19 27.60 8.79
CA PHE A 76 -15.05 27.87 7.90
C PHE A 76 -15.36 29.01 6.91
N HIS A 77 -16.54 28.96 6.27
CA HIS A 77 -16.93 29.98 5.30
C HIS A 77 -17.39 31.28 5.98
N LEU A 78 -18.04 31.20 7.16
CA LEU A 78 -18.45 32.35 7.92
C LEU A 78 -17.25 33.20 8.36
N LEU A 79 -16.21 32.58 8.92
CA LEU A 79 -14.98 33.27 9.33
C LEU A 79 -14.21 33.89 8.15
N ARG A 80 -14.35 33.33 6.95
CA ARG A 80 -13.72 33.85 5.73
C ARG A 80 -14.62 34.75 4.90
N LEU A 81 -15.86 34.96 5.30
CA LEU A 81 -16.81 35.80 4.59
C LEU A 81 -16.25 37.21 4.29
N PRO A 82 -15.60 37.94 5.23
CA PRO A 82 -15.01 39.24 4.94
C PRO A 82 -13.97 39.19 3.81
N ALA A 83 -13.11 38.16 3.81
CA ALA A 83 -12.12 37.98 2.76
C ALA A 83 -12.76 37.66 1.38
N TYR A 84 -13.84 36.88 1.37
CA TYR A 84 -14.60 36.59 0.15
C TYR A 84 -15.29 37.83 -0.40
N VAL A 85 -15.83 38.67 0.47
CA VAL A 85 -16.45 39.94 0.11
C VAL A 85 -15.42 40.86 -0.55
N VAL A 86 -14.26 41.04 0.06
CA VAL A 86 -13.19 41.90 -0.48
C VAL A 86 -12.67 41.35 -1.82
N THR A 87 -12.36 40.07 -1.86
CA THR A 87 -11.85 39.44 -3.07
C THR A 87 -12.89 39.40 -4.18
N GLY A 88 -14.16 39.13 -3.83
CA GLY A 88 -15.27 39.09 -4.76
C GLY A 88 -15.54 40.48 -5.35
N THR A 89 -15.51 41.54 -4.54
CA THR A 89 -15.66 42.92 -5.00
C THR A 89 -14.52 43.32 -5.95
N PHE A 90 -13.27 42.99 -5.60
CA PHE A 90 -12.12 43.21 -6.48
C PHE A 90 -12.31 42.58 -7.86
N TRP A 91 -12.68 41.30 -7.89
CA TRP A 91 -12.93 40.59 -9.16
C TRP A 91 -14.21 41.06 -9.85
N ALA A 92 -15.20 41.55 -9.12
CA ALA A 92 -16.40 42.18 -9.71
C ALA A 92 -16.05 43.45 -10.48
N CYS A 93 -15.19 44.30 -9.92
CA CYS A 93 -14.69 45.49 -10.61
C CYS A 93 -13.93 45.10 -11.88
N ALA A 94 -13.05 44.09 -11.83
CA ALA A 94 -12.36 43.57 -12.98
C ALA A 94 -13.33 42.96 -14.03
N GLY A 95 -14.39 42.33 -13.59
CA GLY A 95 -15.46 41.79 -14.40
C GLY A 95 -16.28 42.86 -15.11
N ALA A 96 -16.64 43.93 -14.38
CA ALA A 96 -17.31 45.10 -14.94
C ALA A 96 -16.47 45.75 -16.04
N ALA A 97 -15.17 45.91 -15.81
CA ALA A 97 -14.25 46.43 -16.82
C ALA A 97 -14.18 45.52 -18.08
N LYS A 98 -14.18 44.18 -17.92
CA LYS A 98 -14.24 43.22 -19.03
C LYS A 98 -15.56 43.31 -19.81
N VAL A 99 -16.69 43.47 -19.07
CA VAL A 99 -18.01 43.64 -19.70
C VAL A 99 -18.04 44.95 -20.48
N ALA A 100 -17.62 46.08 -19.89
CA ALA A 100 -17.54 47.37 -20.56
C ALA A 100 -16.65 47.31 -21.80
N LYS A 101 -15.48 46.66 -21.71
CA LYS A 101 -14.63 46.45 -22.88
C LYS A 101 -15.32 45.62 -23.97
N ALA A 102 -16.00 44.54 -23.61
CA ALA A 102 -16.74 43.73 -24.58
C ALA A 102 -17.87 44.51 -25.30
N GLN A 103 -18.58 45.37 -24.54
CA GLN A 103 -19.60 46.28 -25.11
C GLN A 103 -18.99 47.32 -26.05
N LEU A 104 -17.85 47.90 -25.71
CA LEU A 104 -17.11 48.80 -26.58
C LEU A 104 -16.58 48.09 -27.82
N ASP A 105 -16.03 46.91 -27.71
CA ASP A 105 -15.57 46.10 -28.84
C ASP A 105 -16.74 45.72 -29.75
N TRP A 106 -17.91 45.38 -29.17
CA TRP A 106 -19.12 45.11 -29.91
C TRP A 106 -19.61 46.36 -30.64
N TRP A 107 -19.66 47.54 -30.01
CA TRP A 107 -20.02 48.80 -30.63
C TRP A 107 -19.06 49.18 -31.75
N TRP A 108 -17.73 48.96 -31.52
CA TRP A 108 -16.68 49.27 -32.52
C TRP A 108 -16.70 48.32 -33.72
N VAL A 109 -17.55 47.28 -33.68
CA VAL A 109 -17.63 46.25 -34.75
C VAL A 109 -16.25 45.59 -34.94
N SER A 110 -15.61 45.24 -33.85
CA SER A 110 -14.25 44.67 -33.84
C SER A 110 -14.17 43.28 -34.49
N GLU A 111 -15.30 42.56 -34.59
CA GLU A 111 -15.43 41.30 -35.32
C GLU A 111 -15.07 41.42 -36.80
N GLN A 112 -15.25 42.62 -37.40
CA GLN A 112 -14.91 42.88 -38.79
C GLN A 112 -13.52 43.53 -38.94
N SER A 113 -12.75 43.71 -37.88
CA SER A 113 -11.44 44.37 -37.93
C SER A 113 -10.46 43.68 -38.89
N PHE A 114 -10.46 42.32 -38.87
CA PHE A 114 -9.61 41.51 -39.74
C PHE A 114 -9.93 41.70 -41.23
N LEU A 115 -11.21 41.71 -41.58
CA LEU A 115 -11.62 41.91 -42.96
C LEU A 115 -11.25 43.34 -43.46
N ARG A 116 -11.43 44.34 -42.59
CA ARG A 116 -11.03 45.72 -42.91
C ARG A 116 -9.52 45.89 -43.05
N SER A 117 -8.74 45.25 -42.21
CA SER A 117 -7.28 45.27 -42.33
C SER A 117 -6.79 44.53 -43.56
N LYS A 118 -7.42 43.40 -43.93
CA LYS A 118 -7.12 42.67 -45.15
C LYS A 118 -7.41 43.50 -46.41
N ALA A 119 -8.58 44.18 -46.48
CA ALA A 119 -8.93 45.06 -47.60
C ALA A 119 -7.96 46.22 -47.77
N VAL A 120 -7.32 46.69 -46.70
CA VAL A 120 -6.26 47.71 -46.76
C VAL A 120 -4.96 47.11 -47.33
N VAL A 121 -4.58 45.92 -46.90
CA VAL A 121 -3.35 45.22 -47.36
C VAL A 121 -3.46 44.86 -48.83
N ASP A 122 -4.64 44.39 -49.26
CA ASP A 122 -4.91 44.00 -50.66
C ASP A 122 -5.17 45.19 -51.60
N ALA A 123 -5.05 46.45 -51.11
CA ALA A 123 -5.30 47.70 -51.83
C ALA A 123 -6.68 47.76 -52.53
N ASN A 124 -7.67 47.01 -52.02
CA ASN A 124 -9.02 46.96 -52.58
C ASN A 124 -9.90 48.09 -52.04
N SER A 125 -9.79 49.27 -52.69
CA SER A 125 -10.48 50.47 -52.24
C SER A 125 -12.03 50.44 -52.37
N PRO A 126 -12.66 49.72 -53.31
CA PRO A 126 -14.11 49.55 -53.32
C PRO A 126 -14.63 48.71 -52.12
N GLU A 127 -13.99 47.60 -51.85
CA GLU A 127 -14.36 46.70 -50.79
C GLU A 127 -14.16 47.36 -49.40
N TRP A 128 -13.07 48.09 -49.22
CA TRP A 128 -12.84 48.87 -47.99
C TRP A 128 -13.95 49.90 -47.74
N ARG A 129 -14.40 50.66 -48.82
CA ARG A 129 -15.49 51.62 -48.69
C ARG A 129 -16.82 50.95 -48.34
N ALA A 130 -17.13 49.80 -48.95
CA ALA A 130 -18.34 49.05 -48.68
C ALA A 130 -18.35 48.56 -47.20
N LEU A 131 -17.24 47.90 -46.67
CA LEU A 131 -17.08 47.43 -45.32
C LEU A 131 -17.14 48.58 -44.30
N HIS A 132 -16.56 49.74 -44.67
CA HIS A 132 -16.58 50.92 -43.78
C HIS A 132 -17.97 51.57 -43.70
N GLY A 133 -18.73 51.57 -44.79
CA GLY A 133 -20.12 52.02 -44.84
C GLY A 133 -21.04 51.14 -43.99
N LEU A 134 -20.91 49.83 -44.14
CA LEU A 134 -21.64 48.86 -43.30
C LEU A 134 -21.29 48.99 -41.80
N ALA A 135 -20.01 49.12 -41.48
CA ALA A 135 -19.58 49.32 -40.10
C ALA A 135 -20.12 50.62 -39.50
N ARG A 136 -20.21 51.72 -40.27
CA ARG A 136 -20.79 52.99 -39.81
C ARG A 136 -22.28 52.84 -39.48
N LYS A 137 -23.05 52.16 -40.33
CA LYS A 137 -24.49 51.91 -40.13
C LYS A 137 -24.71 50.99 -38.89
N THR A 138 -23.89 49.99 -38.76
CA THR A 138 -23.95 49.06 -37.61
C THR A 138 -23.59 49.79 -36.30
N ARG A 139 -22.57 50.64 -36.29
CA ARG A 139 -22.19 51.45 -35.12
C ARG A 139 -23.29 52.43 -34.69
N SER A 140 -24.01 53.05 -35.62
CA SER A 140 -25.10 53.98 -35.26
C SER A 140 -26.23 53.26 -34.52
N TRP A 141 -26.63 52.06 -35.02
CA TRP A 141 -27.65 51.25 -34.36
C TRP A 141 -27.18 50.71 -33.02
N ARG A 142 -25.98 50.12 -32.98
CA ARG A 142 -25.38 49.59 -31.72
C ARG A 142 -25.14 50.72 -30.70
N GLY A 143 -24.78 51.90 -31.14
CA GLY A 143 -24.65 53.08 -30.31
C GLY A 143 -25.99 53.55 -29.67
N ALA A 144 -27.09 53.45 -30.43
CA ALA A 144 -28.41 53.70 -29.93
C ALA A 144 -28.80 52.68 -28.81
N VAL A 145 -28.46 51.39 -29.00
CA VAL A 145 -28.70 50.36 -27.96
C VAL A 145 -27.88 50.66 -26.71
N LEU A 146 -26.56 50.91 -26.83
CA LEU A 146 -25.72 51.25 -25.67
C LEU A 146 -26.18 52.54 -24.99
N GLY A 147 -26.66 53.53 -25.74
CA GLY A 147 -27.24 54.76 -25.20
C GLY A 147 -28.49 54.47 -24.39
N ALA A 148 -29.39 53.62 -24.87
CA ALA A 148 -30.57 53.18 -24.15
C ALA A 148 -30.23 52.39 -22.88
N GLU A 149 -29.26 51.47 -22.95
CA GLU A 149 -28.74 50.76 -21.75
C GLU A 149 -28.14 51.71 -20.72
N ALA A 150 -27.30 52.66 -21.16
CA ALA A 150 -26.70 53.67 -20.27
C ALA A 150 -27.75 54.56 -19.63
N PHE A 151 -28.78 54.99 -20.38
CA PHE A 151 -29.89 55.78 -19.89
C PHE A 151 -30.72 55.01 -18.86
N THR A 152 -31.05 53.74 -19.13
CA THR A 152 -31.80 52.90 -18.19
C THR A 152 -31.01 52.64 -16.89
N LEU A 153 -29.70 52.39 -16.99
CA LEU A 153 -28.82 52.23 -15.82
C LEU A 153 -28.70 53.54 -15.00
N ALA A 154 -28.56 54.69 -15.71
CA ALA A 154 -28.51 56.00 -15.02
C ALA A 154 -29.83 56.32 -14.34
N LEU A 155 -30.97 56.09 -15.00
CA LEU A 155 -32.28 56.24 -14.40
C LEU A 155 -32.50 55.35 -13.20
N ALA A 156 -32.15 54.07 -13.30
CA ALA A 156 -32.20 53.12 -12.17
C ALA A 156 -31.32 53.58 -11.03
N LEU A 157 -30.13 54.11 -11.30
CA LEU A 157 -29.21 54.63 -10.27
C LEU A 157 -29.83 55.86 -9.58
N VAL A 158 -30.40 56.81 -10.30
CA VAL A 158 -31.05 58.00 -9.76
C VAL A 158 -32.27 57.64 -8.89
N LEU A 159 -33.10 56.71 -9.38
CA LEU A 159 -34.24 56.21 -8.60
C LEU A 159 -33.78 55.49 -7.32
N MET A 160 -32.72 54.74 -7.41
CA MET A 160 -32.14 54.02 -6.27
C MET A 160 -31.53 54.99 -5.26
N LEU A 161 -30.88 56.06 -5.70
CA LEU A 161 -30.38 57.13 -4.85
C LEU A 161 -31.50 57.94 -4.14
N ALA A 162 -32.61 58.18 -4.85
CA ALA A 162 -33.71 58.99 -4.36
C ALA A 162 -34.68 58.23 -3.43
N LEU A 163 -34.93 56.95 -3.72
CA LEU A 163 -36.05 56.22 -3.09
C LEU A 163 -35.61 54.97 -2.31
N ALA A 164 -34.40 54.45 -2.54
CA ALA A 164 -34.02 53.14 -1.98
C ALA A 164 -33.46 53.28 -0.54
N PRO A 165 -33.94 52.48 0.42
CA PRO A 165 -33.34 52.38 1.73
C PRO A 165 -31.94 51.78 1.68
N TRP A 166 -31.11 51.99 2.69
CA TRP A 166 -29.70 51.55 2.72
C TRP A 166 -29.50 50.06 2.45
N TRP A 167 -30.42 49.19 2.91
CA TRP A 167 -30.35 47.75 2.70
C TRP A 167 -30.55 47.36 1.21
N ALA A 168 -31.26 48.14 0.41
CA ALA A 168 -31.46 47.88 -1.01
C ALA A 168 -30.13 47.98 -1.79
N TRP A 169 -29.22 48.85 -1.38
CA TRP A 169 -27.87 48.94 -1.93
C TRP A 169 -27.05 47.68 -1.65
N LEU A 170 -27.16 47.12 -0.44
CA LEU A 170 -26.53 45.86 -0.09
C LEU A 170 -27.09 44.70 -0.93
N LEU A 171 -28.39 44.66 -1.14
CA LEU A 171 -29.04 43.66 -1.98
C LEU A 171 -28.61 43.78 -3.44
N ALA A 172 -28.61 44.99 -4.00
CA ALA A 172 -28.13 45.22 -5.38
C ALA A 172 -26.69 44.81 -5.55
N TRP A 173 -25.82 45.13 -4.59
CA TRP A 173 -24.43 44.73 -4.58
C TRP A 173 -24.31 43.19 -4.48
N ALA A 174 -25.07 42.55 -3.57
CA ALA A 174 -25.05 41.10 -3.39
C ALA A 174 -25.53 40.32 -4.64
N LEU A 175 -26.45 40.87 -5.41
CA LEU A 175 -26.93 40.31 -6.68
C LEU A 175 -25.97 40.54 -7.84
N ALA A 176 -25.34 41.73 -7.93
CA ALA A 176 -24.45 42.09 -9.04
C ALA A 176 -23.03 41.52 -8.89
N MET A 177 -22.52 41.38 -7.67
CA MET A 177 -21.16 40.99 -7.39
C MET A 177 -20.84 39.57 -7.90
N PRO A 178 -21.61 38.49 -7.67
CA PRO A 178 -21.26 37.14 -8.06
C PRO A 178 -21.06 36.94 -9.57
N PRO A 179 -21.99 37.39 -10.46
CA PRO A 179 -21.82 37.23 -11.89
C PRO A 179 -20.65 38.04 -12.46
N LEU A 180 -20.45 39.27 -11.95
CA LEU A 180 -19.32 40.11 -12.35
C LEU A 180 -17.99 39.52 -11.87
N ALA A 181 -17.91 39.08 -10.61
CA ALA A 181 -16.72 38.46 -10.08
C ALA A 181 -16.37 37.17 -10.82
N ARG A 182 -17.36 36.36 -11.23
CA ARG A 182 -17.13 35.16 -12.05
C ARG A 182 -16.50 35.50 -13.41
N LYS A 183 -16.90 36.59 -14.06
CA LYS A 183 -16.29 37.08 -15.31
C LYS A 183 -14.92 37.70 -15.11
N GLY A 184 -14.69 38.36 -13.97
CA GLY A 184 -13.44 39.06 -13.69
C GLY A 184 -12.29 38.14 -13.30
N ARG A 185 -12.58 37.08 -12.55
CA ARG A 185 -11.56 36.18 -11.99
C ARG A 185 -10.77 35.41 -13.05
N PRO A 186 -9.47 35.11 -12.81
CA PRO A 186 -8.72 34.12 -13.56
C PRO A 186 -9.26 32.70 -13.28
N ALA A 187 -9.21 31.81 -14.28
CA ALA A 187 -9.75 30.44 -14.16
C ALA A 187 -9.11 29.62 -13.02
N HIS A 188 -7.85 29.88 -12.71
CA HIS A 188 -7.07 29.13 -11.70
C HIS A 188 -7.20 29.68 -10.26
N ARG A 189 -7.94 30.81 -10.04
CA ARG A 189 -8.12 31.39 -8.69
C ARG A 189 -9.59 31.40 -8.29
N PRO A 190 -10.05 30.43 -7.48
CA PRO A 190 -11.41 30.44 -6.97
C PRO A 190 -11.60 31.57 -5.94
N ILE A 191 -12.77 32.18 -5.91
CA ILE A 191 -13.13 33.23 -4.93
C ILE A 191 -13.40 32.57 -3.57
N ILE A 192 -14.07 31.42 -3.60
CA ILE A 192 -14.40 30.63 -2.41
C ILE A 192 -13.36 29.51 -2.33
N SER A 193 -12.57 29.50 -1.25
CA SER A 193 -11.61 28.42 -0.99
C SER A 193 -12.33 27.16 -0.52
N SER A 194 -11.86 25.99 -0.89
CA SER A 194 -12.36 24.72 -0.38
C SER A 194 -12.09 24.63 1.14
N ALA A 195 -13.11 24.27 1.92
CA ALA A 195 -12.99 24.04 3.35
C ALA A 195 -12.24 22.72 3.66
N VAL A 196 -12.20 21.80 2.72
CA VAL A 196 -11.47 20.53 2.80
C VAL A 196 -10.49 20.51 1.64
N THR A 197 -9.23 20.38 1.94
CA THR A 197 -8.23 19.99 0.94
C THR A 197 -8.44 18.50 0.68
N THR A 198 -9.39 18.16 -0.19
CA THR A 198 -9.40 16.83 -0.78
C THR A 198 -8.09 16.73 -1.56
N PRO A 199 -7.26 15.71 -1.29
CA PRO A 199 -6.18 15.42 -2.21
C PRO A 199 -6.81 15.33 -3.59
N LEU A 200 -6.18 15.94 -4.59
CA LEU A 200 -6.66 15.91 -5.98
C LEU A 200 -6.71 14.45 -6.41
N VAL A 201 -7.85 13.79 -6.15
CA VAL A 201 -8.14 12.46 -6.68
C VAL A 201 -8.30 12.67 -8.17
N ARG A 202 -7.19 12.51 -8.89
CA ARG A 202 -7.16 12.61 -10.33
C ARG A 202 -7.89 11.40 -10.87
N LYS A 203 -9.10 11.60 -11.38
CA LYS A 203 -9.82 10.54 -12.07
C LYS A 203 -9.03 10.15 -13.30
N VAL A 204 -8.37 9.00 -13.25
CA VAL A 204 -7.73 8.42 -14.42
C VAL A 204 -8.83 8.07 -15.42
N SER A 205 -8.72 8.58 -16.63
CA SER A 205 -9.66 8.29 -17.73
C SER A 205 -9.03 7.28 -18.69
N THR A 206 -9.87 6.59 -19.46
CA THR A 206 -9.42 5.69 -20.53
C THR A 206 -8.51 6.42 -21.53
N ASP A 207 -8.84 7.67 -21.89
CA ASP A 207 -8.03 8.50 -22.78
C ASP A 207 -6.65 8.84 -22.18
N ALA A 208 -6.56 9.01 -20.88
CA ALA A 208 -5.26 9.22 -20.22
C ALA A 208 -4.37 7.98 -20.34
N ILE A 209 -4.96 6.78 -20.19
CA ILE A 209 -4.24 5.51 -20.37
C ILE A 209 -3.79 5.35 -21.82
N ILE A 210 -4.66 5.58 -22.80
CA ILE A 210 -4.30 5.50 -24.22
C ILE A 210 -3.09 6.40 -24.50
N ARG A 211 -3.14 7.67 -24.11
CA ARG A 211 -2.03 8.62 -24.29
C ARG A 211 -0.74 8.17 -23.61
N ALA A 212 -0.85 7.63 -22.39
CA ALA A 212 0.32 7.17 -21.65
C ALA A 212 0.99 5.96 -22.35
N TYR A 213 0.19 5.01 -22.84
CA TYR A 213 0.69 3.84 -23.56
C TYR A 213 1.26 4.20 -24.93
N GLU A 214 0.63 5.11 -25.67
CA GLU A 214 1.13 5.63 -26.93
C GLU A 214 2.49 6.32 -26.75
N ARG A 215 2.60 7.22 -25.77
CA ARG A 215 3.87 7.90 -25.44
C ARG A 215 4.94 6.95 -24.92
N ALA A 216 4.54 5.84 -24.33
CA ALA A 216 5.45 4.76 -23.93
C ALA A 216 5.92 3.90 -25.13
N GLY A 217 5.29 4.05 -26.32
CA GLY A 217 5.61 3.29 -27.52
C GLY A 217 4.97 1.89 -27.57
N LEU A 218 3.88 1.68 -26.80
CA LEU A 218 3.21 0.37 -26.67
C LEU A 218 1.97 0.22 -27.57
N CYS A 219 1.47 1.30 -28.11
CA CYS A 219 0.33 1.32 -29.05
C CYS A 219 0.41 2.54 -29.96
N SER A 220 -0.47 2.60 -30.95
CA SER A 220 -0.66 3.75 -31.83
C SER A 220 -2.10 4.25 -31.72
N THR A 221 -2.32 5.54 -31.94
CA THR A 221 -3.65 6.15 -32.08
C THR A 221 -3.96 6.53 -33.54
N ASP A 222 -3.08 6.15 -34.48
CA ASP A 222 -3.27 6.44 -35.93
C ASP A 222 -4.52 5.71 -36.43
N PRO A 223 -5.55 6.45 -36.94
CA PRO A 223 -6.77 5.85 -37.49
C PRO A 223 -6.51 4.88 -38.65
N LYS A 224 -5.37 5.02 -39.34
CA LYS A 224 -4.98 4.14 -40.45
C LYS A 224 -4.43 2.77 -40.01
N LYS A 225 -4.15 2.60 -38.71
CA LYS A 225 -3.56 1.39 -38.14
C LYS A 225 -4.40 0.87 -36.96
N PRO A 226 -5.65 0.45 -37.16
CA PRO A 226 -6.53 0.03 -36.09
C PRO A 226 -6.01 -1.22 -35.34
N ALA A 227 -5.19 -2.05 -35.98
CA ALA A 227 -4.56 -3.22 -35.35
C ALA A 227 -3.54 -2.85 -34.25
N ASP A 228 -2.99 -1.63 -34.32
CA ASP A 228 -2.02 -1.13 -33.34
C ASP A 228 -2.70 -0.35 -32.19
N HIS A 229 -4.03 -0.30 -32.15
CA HIS A 229 -4.76 0.40 -31.11
C HIS A 229 -4.80 -0.41 -29.80
N LEU A 230 -4.85 0.31 -28.69
CA LEU A 230 -5.06 -0.27 -27.38
C LEU A 230 -6.53 -0.70 -27.23
N GLY A 231 -6.76 -1.94 -26.78
CA GLY A 231 -8.11 -2.44 -26.47
C GLY A 231 -8.40 -2.39 -24.97
N PHE A 232 -9.68 -2.43 -24.60
CA PHE A 232 -10.11 -2.49 -23.21
C PHE A 232 -11.07 -3.66 -23.00
N GLY A 233 -10.79 -4.47 -21.98
CA GLY A 233 -11.61 -5.63 -21.59
C GLY A 233 -12.68 -5.29 -20.57
N SER A 234 -12.60 -4.12 -19.96
CA SER A 234 -13.58 -3.63 -18.99
C SER A 234 -13.70 -2.12 -19.04
N THR A 235 -14.78 -1.58 -18.51
CA THR A 235 -14.89 -0.15 -18.21
C THR A 235 -13.99 0.19 -17.03
N MET A 236 -13.51 1.45 -17.00
CA MET A 236 -12.76 1.95 -15.84
C MET A 236 -13.60 1.82 -14.57
N SER A 237 -13.10 1.11 -13.59
CA SER A 237 -13.76 0.88 -12.29
C SER A 237 -12.86 1.28 -11.14
N ARG A 238 -13.45 1.44 -9.96
CA ARG A 238 -12.65 1.55 -8.73
C ARG A 238 -12.23 0.15 -8.29
N ASP A 239 -11.05 0.05 -7.69
CA ASP A 239 -10.61 -1.19 -7.06
C ASP A 239 -11.53 -1.59 -5.89
N ALA A 240 -11.46 -2.85 -5.44
CA ALA A 240 -12.32 -3.39 -4.39
C ALA A 240 -12.25 -2.62 -3.06
N LEU A 241 -11.14 -1.93 -2.78
CA LEU A 241 -10.92 -1.12 -1.57
C LEU A 241 -11.21 0.37 -1.79
N ASN A 242 -11.65 0.77 -2.97
CA ASN A 242 -11.91 2.16 -3.37
C ASN A 242 -10.68 3.10 -3.25
N LYS A 243 -9.46 2.54 -3.40
CA LYS A 243 -8.18 3.26 -3.25
C LYS A 243 -7.53 3.63 -4.58
N GLY A 244 -8.03 3.12 -5.70
CA GLY A 244 -7.47 3.37 -7.03
C GLY A 244 -8.48 3.16 -8.16
N SER A 245 -8.06 3.48 -9.37
CA SER A 245 -8.80 3.22 -10.60
C SER A 245 -8.15 2.06 -11.34
N GLN A 246 -8.95 1.08 -11.76
CA GLN A 246 -8.47 -0.11 -12.46
C GLN A 246 -9.20 -0.31 -13.79
N VAL A 247 -8.48 -0.90 -14.75
CA VAL A 247 -9.02 -1.27 -16.05
C VAL A 247 -8.22 -2.44 -16.65
N VAL A 248 -8.92 -3.32 -17.37
CA VAL A 248 -8.27 -4.38 -18.15
C VAL A 248 -7.92 -3.85 -19.54
N VAL A 249 -6.65 -4.01 -19.91
CA VAL A 249 -6.08 -3.49 -21.15
C VAL A 249 -5.62 -4.65 -22.02
N TYR A 250 -5.85 -4.53 -23.33
CA TYR A 250 -5.32 -5.41 -24.36
C TYR A 250 -4.29 -4.64 -25.20
N LEU A 251 -3.06 -5.10 -25.18
CA LEU A 251 -2.02 -4.59 -26.09
C LEU A 251 -2.34 -4.94 -27.55
N PRO A 252 -1.79 -4.22 -28.52
CA PRO A 252 -1.75 -4.66 -29.92
C PRO A 252 -1.19 -6.08 -30.05
N TYR A 253 -1.52 -6.74 -31.15
CA TYR A 253 -0.96 -8.07 -31.42
C TYR A 253 0.58 -8.02 -31.49
N GLY A 254 1.24 -8.97 -30.83
CA GLY A 254 2.70 -8.98 -30.67
C GLY A 254 3.22 -8.20 -29.45
N GLY A 255 2.36 -7.40 -28.80
CA GLY A 255 2.70 -6.74 -27.54
C GLY A 255 2.76 -7.73 -26.36
N THR A 256 3.73 -7.56 -25.47
CA THR A 256 3.96 -8.44 -24.32
C THR A 256 3.81 -7.70 -23.00
N PHE A 257 3.44 -8.44 -21.95
CA PHE A 257 3.38 -7.89 -20.59
C PHE A 257 4.74 -7.35 -20.11
N ALA A 258 5.84 -8.02 -20.48
CA ALA A 258 7.20 -7.57 -20.17
C ALA A 258 7.50 -6.17 -20.73
N ALA A 259 6.99 -5.85 -21.95
CA ALA A 259 7.15 -4.51 -22.52
C ALA A 259 6.44 -3.44 -21.69
N VAL A 260 5.25 -3.73 -21.14
CA VAL A 260 4.51 -2.82 -20.25
C VAL A 260 5.29 -2.55 -18.98
N VAL A 261 5.82 -3.59 -18.37
CA VAL A 261 6.61 -3.48 -17.13
C VAL A 261 7.86 -2.65 -17.36
N ASN A 262 8.60 -2.90 -18.44
CA ASN A 262 9.78 -2.11 -18.81
C ASN A 262 9.45 -0.63 -19.09
N ALA A 263 8.23 -0.34 -19.51
CA ALA A 263 7.75 1.01 -19.79
C ALA A 263 7.06 1.69 -18.58
N LYS A 264 7.04 1.07 -17.39
CA LYS A 264 6.31 1.53 -16.20
C LYS A 264 6.56 3.00 -15.88
N THR A 265 7.81 3.43 -15.85
CA THR A 265 8.19 4.83 -15.57
C THR A 265 7.61 5.79 -16.60
N LYS A 266 7.62 5.41 -17.92
CA LYS A 266 7.04 6.24 -18.99
C LYS A 266 5.52 6.32 -18.87
N ILE A 267 4.87 5.20 -18.53
CA ILE A 267 3.42 5.14 -18.31
C ILE A 267 3.03 5.99 -17.10
N ALA A 268 3.74 5.89 -15.99
CA ALA A 268 3.51 6.70 -14.79
C ALA A 268 3.66 8.20 -15.08
N SER A 269 4.71 8.59 -15.81
CA SER A 269 4.90 9.96 -16.30
C SER A 269 3.77 10.43 -17.21
N GLY A 270 3.29 9.56 -18.13
CA GLY A 270 2.17 9.88 -19.02
C GLY A 270 0.83 10.03 -18.29
N LEU A 271 0.67 9.36 -17.14
CA LEU A 271 -0.46 9.49 -16.24
C LEU A 271 -0.30 10.63 -15.22
N ASP A 272 0.90 11.22 -15.10
CA ASP A 272 1.29 12.25 -14.14
C ASP A 272 1.06 11.79 -12.69
N VAL A 273 1.55 10.59 -12.38
CA VAL A 273 1.53 9.97 -11.05
C VAL A 273 2.93 9.42 -10.72
N ALA A 274 3.18 9.15 -9.43
CA ALA A 274 4.42 8.47 -9.04
C ALA A 274 4.42 7.02 -9.55
N GLU A 275 5.60 6.49 -9.85
CA GLU A 275 5.74 5.10 -10.31
C GLU A 275 5.22 4.09 -9.29
N SER A 276 5.35 4.41 -7.99
CA SER A 276 4.82 3.61 -6.88
C SER A 276 3.27 3.54 -6.83
N GLN A 277 2.57 4.39 -7.58
CA GLN A 277 1.11 4.37 -7.67
C GLN A 277 0.58 3.51 -8.83
N VAL A 278 1.45 3.05 -9.75
CA VAL A 278 1.06 2.27 -10.93
C VAL A 278 1.41 0.80 -10.72
N TYR A 279 0.41 -0.07 -10.84
CA TYR A 279 0.56 -1.52 -10.73
C TYR A 279 -0.02 -2.21 -11.95
N PHE A 280 0.68 -3.25 -12.39
CA PHE A 280 0.24 -4.10 -13.50
C PHE A 280 0.08 -5.53 -12.98
N THR A 281 -1.02 -6.17 -13.32
CA THR A 281 -1.25 -7.59 -13.03
C THR A 281 -1.39 -8.34 -14.33
N LYS A 282 -0.52 -9.34 -14.54
CA LYS A 282 -0.53 -10.19 -15.74
C LYS A 282 -1.79 -11.05 -15.77
N ASP A 283 -2.38 -11.22 -16.93
CA ASP A 283 -3.42 -12.21 -17.14
C ASP A 283 -2.79 -13.60 -17.41
N LYS A 284 -3.30 -14.64 -16.74
CA LYS A 284 -2.77 -16.00 -16.90
C LYS A 284 -3.07 -16.64 -18.26
N GLN A 285 -4.08 -16.12 -18.95
CA GLN A 285 -4.55 -16.71 -20.23
C GLN A 285 -4.05 -15.94 -21.46
N SER A 286 -3.41 -14.76 -21.29
CA SER A 286 -3.00 -13.95 -22.42
C SER A 286 -1.79 -13.07 -22.10
N GLU A 287 -0.73 -13.18 -22.89
CA GLU A 287 0.46 -12.34 -22.78
C GLU A 287 0.20 -10.84 -23.07
N ARG A 288 -0.81 -10.54 -23.86
CA ARG A 288 -1.17 -9.17 -24.24
C ARG A 288 -2.21 -8.53 -23.31
N ARG A 289 -2.89 -9.32 -22.48
CA ARG A 289 -3.93 -8.85 -21.55
C ARG A 289 -3.34 -8.65 -20.16
N HIS A 290 -3.65 -7.52 -19.56
CA HIS A 290 -3.24 -7.20 -18.20
C HIS A 290 -4.18 -6.19 -17.56
N THR A 291 -4.21 -6.15 -16.25
CA THR A 291 -4.92 -5.13 -15.49
C THR A 291 -3.97 -4.01 -15.13
N VAL A 292 -4.37 -2.78 -15.38
CA VAL A 292 -3.71 -1.56 -14.89
C VAL A 292 -4.48 -1.05 -13.69
N LEU A 293 -3.79 -0.84 -12.59
CA LEU A 293 -4.30 -0.19 -11.41
C LEU A 293 -3.48 1.06 -11.13
N VAL A 294 -4.14 2.19 -10.98
CA VAL A 294 -3.53 3.47 -10.60
C VAL A 294 -4.13 3.89 -9.27
N LEU A 295 -3.31 3.90 -8.23
CA LEU A 295 -3.71 4.29 -6.88
C LEU A 295 -3.82 5.82 -6.76
N ASP A 296 -4.78 6.29 -5.97
CA ASP A 296 -5.00 7.72 -5.70
C ASP A 296 -3.87 8.33 -4.87
N ALA A 297 -3.29 7.55 -3.96
CA ALA A 297 -2.12 7.87 -3.16
C ALA A 297 -1.26 6.61 -3.01
N ASP A 298 0.01 6.77 -2.63
CA ASP A 298 0.86 5.62 -2.32
C ASP A 298 0.56 5.12 -0.90
N PRO A 299 -0.12 3.97 -0.72
CA PRO A 299 -0.46 3.44 0.60
C PRO A 299 0.78 2.95 1.37
N LEU A 300 1.90 2.73 0.66
CA LEU A 300 3.16 2.34 1.28
C LEU A 300 3.91 3.55 1.86
N SER A 301 3.49 4.79 1.61
CA SER A 301 4.04 5.99 2.24
C SER A 301 3.70 6.07 3.74
N GLU A 302 2.57 5.45 4.16
CA GLU A 302 2.19 5.39 5.56
C GLU A 302 2.80 4.15 6.24
N PRO A 303 3.31 4.25 7.50
CA PRO A 303 3.80 3.11 8.26
C PRO A 303 2.74 2.01 8.42
N ALA A 304 3.15 0.74 8.31
CA ALA A 304 2.26 -0.39 8.54
C ALA A 304 1.82 -0.53 10.01
N GLY A 305 2.43 0.25 10.91
CA GLY A 305 2.18 0.19 12.34
C GLY A 305 3.07 -0.85 13.05
N ARG A 306 2.93 -0.91 14.39
CA ARG A 306 3.67 -1.88 15.22
C ARG A 306 3.09 -3.28 15.04
N THR A 307 3.92 -4.28 15.30
CA THR A 307 3.56 -5.69 15.11
C THR A 307 2.36 -6.12 15.97
N PRO A 308 1.41 -6.91 15.43
CA PRO A 308 0.34 -7.51 16.22
C PRO A 308 0.82 -8.49 17.30
N LEU A 309 2.09 -8.94 17.25
CA LEU A 309 2.66 -9.88 18.19
C LEU A 309 2.84 -9.28 19.61
N LEU A 310 2.69 -7.98 19.76
CA LEU A 310 2.73 -7.28 21.04
C LEU A 310 1.57 -7.63 21.98
N ASP A 311 0.55 -8.34 21.48
CA ASP A 311 -0.47 -8.96 22.33
C ASP A 311 0.10 -10.13 23.17
N CYS A 312 1.35 -10.58 22.88
CA CYS A 312 2.11 -11.60 23.57
C CYS A 312 1.38 -12.94 23.78
N LYS A 313 0.37 -13.23 22.96
CA LYS A 313 -0.38 -14.49 23.02
C LYS A 313 0.43 -15.63 22.42
N GLN A 314 0.25 -16.82 22.98
CA GLN A 314 0.82 -18.03 22.39
C GLN A 314 0.37 -18.16 20.92
N ARG A 315 1.32 -18.52 20.07
CA ARG A 315 1.11 -18.77 18.63
C ARG A 315 1.34 -20.24 18.31
N SER A 316 0.97 -20.64 17.10
CA SER A 316 1.37 -21.93 16.54
C SER A 316 2.03 -21.66 15.19
N ILE A 317 3.17 -22.32 14.97
CA ILE A 317 3.95 -22.23 13.71
C ILE A 317 3.13 -22.68 12.49
N TRP A 318 2.06 -23.46 12.71
CA TRP A 318 1.12 -23.93 11.70
C TRP A 318 0.11 -22.85 11.28
N ARG A 319 0.08 -21.72 11.93
CA ARG A 319 -0.80 -20.58 11.60
C ARG A 319 -0.01 -19.54 10.82
N LYS A 320 -0.77 -18.61 10.21
CA LYS A 320 -0.17 -17.52 9.42
C LYS A 320 0.54 -16.52 10.32
N ALA A 321 1.83 -16.32 10.09
CA ALA A 321 2.64 -15.28 10.72
C ALA A 321 2.27 -13.90 10.14
N PRO A 322 1.92 -12.89 10.95
CA PRO A 322 1.67 -11.54 10.48
C PRO A 322 2.98 -10.90 10.02
N PHE A 323 3.01 -10.39 8.79
CA PHE A 323 4.23 -9.86 8.19
C PHE A 323 4.17 -8.36 7.89
N GLY A 324 3.05 -7.85 7.37
CA GLY A 324 2.93 -6.44 7.01
C GLY A 324 1.60 -6.10 6.34
N LEU A 325 1.62 -5.01 5.59
CA LEU A 325 0.53 -4.56 4.72
C LEU A 325 1.02 -4.53 3.27
N ASP A 326 0.16 -4.95 2.34
CA ASP A 326 0.45 -4.84 0.91
C ASP A 326 0.20 -3.42 0.37
N GLN A 327 0.47 -3.23 -0.91
CA GLN A 327 0.25 -1.96 -1.62
C GLN A 327 -1.22 -1.50 -1.63
N PHE A 328 -2.16 -2.33 -1.22
CA PHE A 328 -3.58 -1.99 -1.08
C PHE A 328 -3.97 -1.74 0.40
N GLY A 329 -3.04 -1.90 1.34
CA GLY A 329 -3.29 -1.83 2.77
C GLY A 329 -3.97 -3.08 3.34
N ARG A 330 -3.94 -4.22 2.61
CA ARG A 330 -4.41 -5.50 3.11
C ARG A 330 -3.34 -6.17 3.96
N LYS A 331 -3.76 -6.88 5.00
CA LYS A 331 -2.84 -7.62 5.88
C LYS A 331 -2.21 -8.78 5.13
N VAL A 332 -0.88 -8.82 5.14
CA VAL A 332 -0.07 -9.92 4.61
C VAL A 332 0.36 -10.81 5.75
N ALA A 333 0.00 -12.09 5.66
CA ALA A 333 0.38 -13.12 6.62
C ALA A 333 0.48 -14.47 5.90
N PHE A 334 1.49 -15.28 6.24
CA PHE A 334 1.72 -16.57 5.59
C PHE A 334 2.19 -17.63 6.58
N CYS A 335 1.92 -18.91 6.25
CA CYS A 335 2.38 -20.05 7.06
C CYS A 335 3.88 -20.28 6.82
N LEU A 336 4.61 -20.57 7.88
CA LEU A 336 6.07 -20.79 7.81
C LEU A 336 6.44 -22.26 7.56
N MET A 337 5.51 -23.19 7.80
CA MET A 337 5.80 -24.63 7.61
C MET A 337 6.11 -24.94 6.15
N TRP A 338 7.17 -25.71 5.96
CA TRP A 338 7.73 -26.19 4.68
C TRP A 338 8.22 -25.09 3.72
N ILE A 339 8.44 -23.88 4.24
CA ILE A 339 9.04 -22.81 3.44
C ILE A 339 10.39 -22.40 4.04
N SER A 340 11.24 -21.88 3.17
CA SER A 340 12.46 -21.17 3.55
C SER A 340 12.37 -19.76 3.02
N LEU A 341 12.70 -18.76 3.85
CA LEU A 341 12.59 -17.33 3.53
C LEU A 341 13.98 -16.71 3.37
N LEU A 342 14.26 -16.12 2.20
CA LEU A 342 15.44 -15.27 1.98
C LEU A 342 15.04 -13.80 2.05
N VAL A 343 15.71 -13.03 2.90
CA VAL A 343 15.55 -11.57 3.00
C VAL A 343 16.81 -10.89 2.48
N GLY A 344 16.68 -10.12 1.42
CA GLY A 344 17.78 -9.36 0.84
C GLY A 344 17.53 -7.86 0.85
N ALA A 345 18.57 -7.06 1.08
CA ALA A 345 18.48 -5.60 1.08
C ALA A 345 19.85 -4.94 1.02
N GLN A 346 19.91 -3.71 0.50
CA GLN A 346 21.04 -2.84 0.83
C GLN A 346 21.01 -2.43 2.32
N PRO A 347 22.13 -1.96 2.90
CA PRO A 347 22.21 -1.56 4.31
C PRO A 347 21.11 -0.58 4.73
N ARG A 348 20.65 -0.70 5.99
CA ARG A 348 19.69 0.22 6.65
C ARG A 348 18.28 0.28 6.02
N ARG A 349 17.83 -0.75 5.30
CA ARG A 349 16.48 -0.82 4.70
C ARG A 349 15.47 -1.67 5.47
N GLY A 350 15.83 -2.23 6.61
CA GLY A 350 14.91 -2.99 7.46
C GLY A 350 15.02 -4.51 7.31
N LYS A 351 16.12 -5.04 6.71
CA LYS A 351 16.36 -6.48 6.54
C LYS A 351 16.20 -7.27 7.85
N THR A 352 16.95 -6.88 8.89
CA THR A 352 16.90 -7.53 10.19
C THR A 352 15.53 -7.41 10.86
N PHE A 353 14.81 -6.29 10.66
CA PHE A 353 13.45 -6.12 11.18
C PHE A 353 12.46 -7.11 10.53
N ALA A 354 12.56 -7.33 9.21
CA ALA A 354 11.72 -8.30 8.51
C ALA A 354 11.98 -9.73 8.98
N ALA A 355 13.25 -10.15 9.11
CA ALA A 355 13.60 -11.47 9.64
C ALA A 355 13.20 -11.62 11.12
N ARG A 356 13.33 -10.56 11.90
CA ARG A 356 12.94 -10.53 13.33
C ARG A 356 11.46 -10.77 13.52
N LEU A 357 10.57 -10.24 12.68
CA LEU A 357 9.13 -10.51 12.77
C LEU A 357 8.82 -12.01 12.73
N ILE A 358 9.50 -12.75 11.84
CA ILE A 358 9.35 -14.20 11.72
C ILE A 358 9.89 -14.89 12.96
N ALA A 359 11.06 -14.48 13.45
CA ALA A 359 11.66 -15.00 14.67
C ALA A 359 10.77 -14.81 15.90
N LEU A 360 10.19 -13.62 16.07
CA LEU A 360 9.30 -13.30 17.18
C LEU A 360 7.98 -14.07 17.13
N PHE A 361 7.43 -14.29 15.94
CA PHE A 361 6.25 -15.14 15.78
C PHE A 361 6.54 -16.58 16.22
N ALA A 362 7.65 -17.15 15.74
CA ALA A 362 8.08 -18.50 16.11
C ALA A 362 8.46 -18.60 17.60
N ALA A 363 9.02 -17.54 18.18
CA ALA A 363 9.35 -17.50 19.60
C ALA A 363 8.12 -17.69 20.50
N LEU A 364 6.96 -17.19 20.09
CA LEU A 364 5.69 -17.35 20.81
C LEU A 364 5.08 -18.77 20.70
N ASP A 365 5.67 -19.67 19.91
CA ASP A 365 5.32 -21.08 19.90
C ASP A 365 6.32 -21.86 20.77
N PRO A 366 5.92 -22.44 21.91
CA PRO A 366 6.83 -23.14 22.81
C PRO A 366 7.39 -24.45 22.23
N PHE A 367 6.87 -24.97 21.11
CA PHE A 367 7.31 -26.20 20.45
C PHE A 367 8.17 -25.93 19.21
N VAL A 368 8.76 -24.73 19.12
CA VAL A 368 9.70 -24.34 18.08
C VAL A 368 11.03 -23.98 18.71
N ASP A 369 12.08 -24.69 18.42
CA ASP A 369 13.43 -24.36 18.84
C ASP A 369 14.05 -23.32 17.92
N ILE A 370 14.63 -22.27 18.49
CA ILE A 370 15.16 -21.13 17.75
C ILE A 370 16.67 -21.19 17.70
N TRP A 371 17.23 -21.12 16.52
CA TRP A 371 18.66 -21.08 16.26
C TRP A 371 19.02 -19.76 15.63
N LEU A 372 19.98 -19.05 16.18
CA LEU A 372 20.56 -17.85 15.59
C LEU A 372 22.03 -18.10 15.27
N ILE A 373 22.39 -17.93 14.01
CA ILE A 373 23.77 -17.93 13.51
C ILE A 373 23.96 -16.60 12.77
N ASP A 374 24.62 -15.62 13.42
CA ASP A 374 24.81 -14.27 12.95
C ASP A 374 26.29 -14.00 12.65
N GLY A 375 26.66 -13.94 11.37
CA GLY A 375 28.04 -13.67 10.93
C GLY A 375 28.54 -12.28 11.25
N LYS A 376 27.68 -11.35 11.71
CA LYS A 376 28.03 -9.93 11.92
C LYS A 376 28.11 -9.49 13.38
N SER A 377 27.62 -10.27 14.34
CA SER A 377 27.50 -9.88 15.76
C SER A 377 26.61 -8.64 16.00
N SER A 378 25.41 -8.63 15.43
CA SER A 378 24.48 -7.50 15.57
C SER A 378 23.82 -7.48 16.94
N LYS A 379 23.74 -6.29 17.58
CA LYS A 379 22.92 -6.09 18.80
C LYS A 379 21.44 -6.32 18.58
N ASP A 380 20.99 -6.24 17.34
CA ASP A 380 19.58 -6.36 16.96
C ASP A 380 18.93 -7.68 17.39
N TRP A 381 19.72 -8.73 17.59
CA TRP A 381 19.28 -10.08 17.93
C TRP A 381 19.35 -10.41 19.42
N GLN A 382 19.91 -9.53 20.28
CA GLN A 382 20.10 -9.80 21.70
C GLN A 382 18.82 -10.24 22.44
N PRO A 383 17.61 -9.71 22.15
CA PRO A 383 16.39 -10.18 22.80
C PRO A 383 16.12 -11.67 22.60
N LEU A 384 16.49 -12.26 21.44
CA LEU A 384 16.28 -13.68 21.17
C LEU A 384 17.14 -14.60 22.04
N ARG A 385 18.22 -14.11 22.66
CA ARG A 385 19.06 -14.89 23.58
C ARG A 385 18.27 -15.52 24.71
N MET A 386 17.18 -14.88 25.14
CA MET A 386 16.30 -15.36 26.20
C MET A 386 15.53 -16.64 25.87
N VAL A 387 15.41 -16.98 24.56
CA VAL A 387 14.57 -18.09 24.07
C VAL A 387 15.28 -18.98 23.05
N ALA A 388 16.49 -18.63 22.61
CA ALA A 388 17.20 -19.35 21.57
C ALA A 388 17.83 -20.66 22.14
N HIS A 389 17.60 -21.77 21.43
CA HIS A 389 18.28 -23.02 21.64
C HIS A 389 19.78 -22.91 21.35
N ARG A 390 20.14 -22.24 20.25
CA ARG A 390 21.52 -21.87 19.91
C ARG A 390 21.59 -20.38 19.55
N PHE A 391 22.50 -19.66 20.21
CA PHE A 391 22.75 -18.25 20.01
C PHE A 391 24.23 -18.01 19.71
N ILE A 392 24.55 -17.84 18.43
CA ILE A 392 25.93 -17.75 17.94
C ILE A 392 26.10 -16.47 17.15
N GLN A 393 27.08 -15.65 17.53
CA GLN A 393 27.35 -14.37 16.87
C GLN A 393 28.84 -14.19 16.58
N GLY A 394 29.12 -13.73 15.36
CA GLY A 394 30.45 -13.38 14.87
C GLY A 394 31.19 -14.51 14.18
N THR A 395 32.36 -14.13 13.66
CA THR A 395 33.30 -15.03 12.97
C THR A 395 34.71 -15.00 13.57
N HIS A 396 34.90 -14.18 14.63
CA HIS A 396 36.20 -14.07 15.32
C HIS A 396 36.12 -14.63 16.73
N PRO A 397 37.15 -15.31 17.23
CA PRO A 397 37.19 -15.84 18.55
C PRO A 397 36.91 -14.80 19.65
N THR A 398 36.11 -15.19 20.62
CA THR A 398 35.71 -14.36 21.77
C THR A 398 36.13 -15.04 23.08
N LYS A 399 35.86 -14.39 24.22
CA LYS A 399 36.09 -15.03 25.57
C LYS A 399 35.22 -16.29 25.77
N ASP A 400 34.09 -16.36 25.04
CA ASP A 400 33.12 -17.48 25.12
C ASP A 400 33.46 -18.60 24.12
N GLY A 401 34.64 -18.55 23.49
CA GLY A 401 35.15 -19.53 22.52
C GLY A 401 35.14 -19.04 21.08
N ASP A 402 35.41 -19.97 20.14
CA ASP A 402 35.40 -19.70 18.70
C ASP A 402 33.97 -19.84 18.15
N PRO A 403 33.31 -18.74 17.71
CA PRO A 403 31.97 -18.78 17.16
C PRO A 403 31.88 -19.57 15.84
N VAL A 404 32.97 -19.68 15.07
CA VAL A 404 33.01 -20.47 13.83
C VAL A 404 32.89 -21.96 14.14
N GLU A 405 33.63 -22.46 15.14
CA GLU A 405 33.51 -23.86 15.60
C GLU A 405 32.12 -24.14 16.20
N ARG A 406 31.61 -23.21 17.03
CA ARG A 406 30.25 -23.34 17.57
C ARG A 406 29.19 -23.38 16.48
N ALA A 407 29.35 -22.61 15.40
CA ALA A 407 28.43 -22.61 14.26
C ALA A 407 28.51 -23.93 13.47
N LEU A 408 29.71 -24.50 13.27
CA LEU A 408 29.89 -25.81 12.67
C LEU A 408 29.23 -26.91 13.51
N ASP A 409 29.46 -26.90 14.84
CA ASP A 409 28.87 -27.88 15.73
C ASP A 409 27.34 -27.78 15.78
N ALA A 410 26.80 -26.57 15.76
CA ALA A 410 25.36 -26.32 15.67
C ALA A 410 24.77 -26.86 14.35
N LEU A 411 25.42 -26.65 13.22
CA LEU A 411 24.96 -27.18 11.95
C LEU A 411 25.07 -28.70 11.87
N ARG A 412 26.12 -29.30 12.46
CA ARG A 412 26.25 -30.74 12.59
C ARG A 412 25.18 -31.35 13.53
N GLU A 413 24.81 -30.65 14.61
CA GLU A 413 23.71 -31.01 15.49
C GLU A 413 22.38 -30.97 14.72
N LEU A 414 22.12 -29.91 13.98
CA LEU A 414 20.92 -29.76 13.17
C LEU A 414 20.82 -30.84 12.05
N ASP A 415 21.92 -31.17 11.40
CA ASP A 415 21.95 -32.25 10.40
C ASP A 415 21.61 -33.62 11.03
N ARG A 416 22.15 -33.90 12.21
CA ARG A 416 21.79 -35.12 13.00
C ARG A 416 20.32 -35.12 13.41
N HIS A 417 19.78 -33.96 13.79
CA HIS A 417 18.36 -33.85 14.14
C HIS A 417 17.48 -34.15 12.92
N ILE A 418 17.82 -33.64 11.73
CA ILE A 418 17.10 -33.93 10.49
C ILE A 418 17.06 -35.44 10.21
N VAL A 419 18.21 -36.14 10.35
CA VAL A 419 18.29 -37.58 10.16
C VAL A 419 17.39 -38.30 11.16
N HIS A 420 17.50 -37.94 12.45
CA HIS A 420 16.70 -38.52 13.54
C HIS A 420 15.19 -38.34 13.30
N VAL A 421 14.74 -37.12 12.96
CA VAL A 421 13.31 -36.85 12.67
C VAL A 421 12.82 -37.69 11.50
N ASN A 422 13.57 -37.76 10.41
CA ASN A 422 13.17 -38.55 9.26
C ASN A 422 13.10 -40.07 9.57
N GLU A 423 14.01 -40.60 10.41
CA GLU A 423 13.98 -41.98 10.88
C GLU A 423 12.75 -42.24 11.77
N GLU A 424 12.41 -41.31 12.69
CA GLU A 424 11.22 -41.42 13.54
C GLU A 424 9.93 -41.35 12.75
N LEU A 425 9.83 -40.42 11.78
CA LEU A 425 8.67 -40.29 10.89
C LEU A 425 8.48 -41.56 10.01
N ALA A 426 9.57 -42.20 9.58
CA ALA A 426 9.51 -43.44 8.79
C ALA A 426 8.97 -44.65 9.57
N LYS A 427 9.06 -44.63 10.90
CA LYS A 427 8.52 -45.70 11.77
C LYS A 427 7.02 -45.56 12.01
N LEU A 428 6.44 -44.39 11.77
CA LEU A 428 5.05 -44.10 12.05
C LEU A 428 4.12 -44.64 10.95
N PRO A 429 2.92 -45.12 11.33
CA PRO A 429 1.93 -45.53 10.33
C PRO A 429 1.44 -44.35 9.48
N VAL A 430 1.02 -44.61 8.25
CA VAL A 430 0.53 -43.59 7.31
C VAL A 430 -0.63 -42.78 7.90
N SER A 431 -1.44 -43.38 8.79
CA SER A 431 -2.52 -42.69 9.50
C SER A 431 -2.07 -41.57 10.45
N GLU A 432 -0.85 -41.66 10.97
CA GLU A 432 -0.25 -40.67 11.88
C GLU A 432 0.68 -39.70 11.17
N CYS A 433 1.39 -40.21 10.14
CA CYS A 433 2.35 -39.46 9.36
C CYS A 433 2.06 -39.63 7.84
N PRO A 434 1.00 -39.00 7.30
CA PRO A 434 0.74 -39.02 5.87
C PRO A 434 1.93 -38.39 5.13
N GLU A 435 2.35 -39.01 4.02
CA GLU A 435 3.45 -38.50 3.18
C GLU A 435 4.83 -38.42 3.84
N GLY A 436 5.04 -39.00 5.03
CA GLY A 436 6.35 -39.00 5.71
C GLY A 436 6.83 -37.61 6.14
N LYS A 437 5.91 -36.66 6.39
CA LYS A 437 6.22 -35.28 6.80
C LYS A 437 5.75 -35.00 8.23
N LEU A 438 6.45 -34.12 8.92
CA LEU A 438 6.05 -33.66 10.24
C LEU A 438 4.65 -33.02 10.19
N THR A 439 3.80 -33.36 11.16
CA THR A 439 2.41 -32.87 11.26
C THR A 439 2.18 -31.99 12.49
N GLU A 440 1.08 -31.21 12.51
CA GLU A 440 0.69 -30.35 13.64
C GLU A 440 0.49 -31.13 14.97
N LYS A 441 0.24 -32.45 14.90
CA LYS A 441 0.14 -33.31 16.10
C LYS A 441 1.49 -33.77 16.59
N LEU A 442 2.40 -34.11 15.66
CA LEU A 442 3.68 -34.72 15.99
C LEU A 442 4.71 -33.69 16.49
N TYR A 443 4.69 -32.43 16.00
CA TYR A 443 5.71 -31.43 16.37
C TYR A 443 5.74 -31.06 17.84
N ARG A 444 4.74 -31.48 18.64
CA ARG A 444 4.70 -31.25 20.11
C ARG A 444 5.50 -32.29 20.87
N ARG A 445 5.95 -33.35 20.24
CA ARG A 445 6.87 -34.32 20.86
C ARG A 445 8.23 -33.67 21.02
N PRO A 446 8.91 -33.81 22.18
CA PRO A 446 10.20 -33.15 22.45
C PRO A 446 11.30 -33.47 21.42
N ASP A 447 11.27 -34.68 20.87
CA ASP A 447 12.21 -35.18 19.86
C ASP A 447 11.89 -34.72 18.41
N LEU A 448 10.71 -34.11 18.19
CA LEU A 448 10.19 -33.70 16.87
C LEU A 448 9.84 -32.21 16.81
N HIS A 449 10.36 -31.37 17.70
CA HIS A 449 10.12 -29.94 17.65
C HIS A 449 10.55 -29.36 16.30
N VAL A 450 9.79 -28.36 15.84
CA VAL A 450 10.17 -27.58 14.65
C VAL A 450 11.40 -26.73 14.95
N GLN A 451 12.35 -26.69 14.03
CA GLN A 451 13.58 -25.93 14.16
C GLN A 451 13.51 -24.65 13.29
N LEU A 452 13.44 -23.47 13.90
CA LEU A 452 13.58 -22.21 13.15
C LEU A 452 15.04 -21.76 13.20
N VAL A 453 15.69 -21.73 12.04
CA VAL A 453 17.10 -21.36 11.91
C VAL A 453 17.23 -20.00 11.22
N LEU A 454 17.69 -19.02 11.98
CA LEU A 454 17.95 -17.66 11.54
C LEU A 454 19.42 -17.54 11.16
N LEU A 455 19.67 -17.19 9.90
CA LEU A 455 20.99 -17.05 9.32
C LEU A 455 21.19 -15.57 8.90
N GLU A 456 21.79 -14.76 9.76
CA GLU A 456 22.09 -13.36 9.46
C GLU A 456 23.50 -13.24 8.88
N GLU A 457 23.62 -12.59 7.71
CA GLU A 457 24.87 -12.41 6.94
C GLU A 457 25.64 -13.73 6.76
N PHE A 458 24.91 -14.80 6.45
CA PHE A 458 25.43 -16.17 6.39
C PHE A 458 26.54 -16.36 5.35
N GLN A 459 26.66 -15.47 4.37
CA GLN A 459 27.75 -15.53 3.37
C GLN A 459 29.13 -15.45 4.02
N CYS A 460 29.26 -14.84 5.21
CA CYS A 460 30.53 -14.76 5.93
C CYS A 460 31.14 -16.14 6.21
N TYR A 461 30.34 -17.17 6.41
CA TYR A 461 30.79 -18.55 6.66
C TYR A 461 31.26 -19.30 5.40
N PHE A 462 31.11 -18.71 4.24
CA PHE A 462 31.60 -19.25 2.96
C PHE A 462 32.89 -18.53 2.49
N GLU A 463 33.27 -17.46 3.16
CA GLU A 463 34.42 -16.59 2.82
C GLU A 463 35.39 -16.48 3.99
N LEU A 464 35.54 -17.53 4.83
CA LEU A 464 36.54 -17.59 5.90
C LEU A 464 37.93 -17.82 5.30
N ASP A 465 38.99 -17.52 6.08
CA ASP A 465 40.38 -17.79 5.66
C ASP A 465 40.65 -19.30 5.50
N ASP A 466 39.98 -20.16 6.28
CA ASP A 466 40.10 -21.60 6.21
C ASP A 466 39.19 -22.21 5.13
N GLN A 467 39.77 -22.59 4.01
CA GLN A 467 39.05 -23.19 2.88
C GLN A 467 38.39 -24.54 3.22
N LYS A 468 38.92 -25.31 4.18
CA LYS A 468 38.31 -26.56 4.62
C LYS A 468 36.99 -26.28 5.35
N LYS A 469 37.00 -25.28 6.26
CA LYS A 469 35.80 -24.85 6.95
C LYS A 469 34.77 -24.29 5.97
N ASN A 470 35.16 -23.46 5.01
CA ASN A 470 34.27 -22.96 3.96
C ASN A 470 33.54 -24.07 3.20
N LYS A 471 34.29 -25.14 2.83
CA LYS A 471 33.71 -26.29 2.14
C LYS A 471 32.78 -27.10 3.05
N GLU A 472 33.10 -27.22 4.34
CA GLU A 472 32.26 -27.93 5.31
C GLU A 472 30.97 -27.17 5.56
N PHE A 473 31.02 -25.83 5.80
CA PHE A 473 29.84 -24.98 5.90
C PHE A 473 28.97 -25.08 4.65
N ALA A 474 29.56 -24.99 3.46
CA ALA A 474 28.84 -25.08 2.20
C ALA A 474 28.09 -26.41 2.05
N ASN A 475 28.72 -27.53 2.42
CA ASN A 475 28.09 -28.86 2.39
C ASN A 475 26.93 -28.96 3.38
N LEU A 476 27.14 -28.54 4.64
CA LEU A 476 26.11 -28.57 5.69
C LEU A 476 24.92 -27.70 5.32
N PHE A 477 25.13 -26.44 4.91
CA PHE A 477 24.05 -25.57 4.49
C PHE A 477 23.27 -26.13 3.29
N ALA A 478 23.97 -26.65 2.26
CA ALA A 478 23.31 -27.22 1.09
C ALA A 478 22.49 -28.48 1.44
N ARG A 479 22.97 -29.32 2.39
CA ARG A 479 22.27 -30.50 2.86
C ARG A 479 21.06 -30.16 3.73
N ILE A 480 21.23 -29.26 4.70
CA ILE A 480 20.15 -28.78 5.58
C ILE A 480 19.05 -28.10 4.75
N GLY A 481 19.42 -27.26 3.77
CA GLY A 481 18.45 -26.62 2.87
C GLY A 481 17.63 -27.61 2.05
N ALA A 482 18.25 -28.72 1.61
CA ALA A 482 17.58 -29.73 0.80
C ALA A 482 16.71 -30.70 1.61
N LEU A 483 17.15 -31.14 2.79
CA LEU A 483 16.51 -32.19 3.57
C LEU A 483 15.70 -31.66 4.76
N GLY A 484 15.99 -30.44 5.23
CA GLY A 484 15.41 -29.86 6.43
C GLY A 484 13.89 -29.66 6.37
N PRO A 485 13.29 -29.19 5.27
CA PRO A 485 11.86 -28.89 5.23
C PRO A 485 10.97 -30.08 5.61
N SER A 486 11.30 -31.32 5.19
CA SER A 486 10.54 -32.53 5.55
C SER A 486 10.58 -32.84 7.05
N ALA A 487 11.69 -32.53 7.69
CA ALA A 487 11.93 -32.70 9.12
C ALA A 487 11.48 -31.50 9.98
N GLY A 488 10.77 -30.53 9.42
CA GLY A 488 10.29 -29.34 10.16
C GLY A 488 11.35 -28.27 10.38
N VAL A 489 12.44 -28.24 9.59
CA VAL A 489 13.42 -27.16 9.65
C VAL A 489 12.97 -26.02 8.73
N ILE A 490 12.83 -24.84 9.32
CA ILE A 490 12.47 -23.59 8.64
C ILE A 490 13.71 -22.70 8.60
N LEU A 491 14.19 -22.38 7.39
CA LEU A 491 15.33 -21.50 7.21
C LEU A 491 14.89 -20.06 6.95
N VAL A 492 15.46 -19.12 7.67
CA VAL A 492 15.30 -17.68 7.43
C VAL A 492 16.68 -17.08 7.21
N GLY A 493 17.06 -16.91 5.96
CA GLY A 493 18.33 -16.31 5.56
C GLY A 493 18.20 -14.79 5.36
N ALA A 494 19.13 -14.03 5.89
CA ALA A 494 19.21 -12.60 5.69
C ALA A 494 20.61 -12.20 5.21
N SER A 495 20.72 -11.58 4.03
CA SER A 495 22.01 -11.24 3.41
C SER A 495 21.95 -9.92 2.66
N GLN A 496 23.05 -9.18 2.69
CA GLN A 496 23.26 -7.99 1.84
C GLN A 496 23.89 -8.36 0.50
N LYS A 497 24.55 -9.51 0.42
CA LYS A 497 25.26 -10.01 -0.78
C LYS A 497 24.90 -11.49 -1.04
N PRO A 498 23.72 -11.75 -1.63
CA PRO A 498 23.27 -13.13 -1.83
C PRO A 498 23.84 -13.78 -3.12
N SER A 499 24.90 -13.23 -3.70
CA SER A 499 25.52 -13.75 -4.93
C SER A 499 27.01 -13.44 -4.97
N GLY A 500 27.75 -14.21 -5.78
CA GLY A 500 29.19 -14.03 -5.96
C GLY A 500 30.00 -14.37 -4.71
N VAL A 501 29.53 -15.35 -3.91
CA VAL A 501 30.13 -15.78 -2.65
C VAL A 501 30.92 -17.08 -2.86
N GLY A 502 32.15 -17.12 -2.35
CA GLY A 502 33.05 -18.24 -2.49
C GLY A 502 33.60 -18.46 -3.91
N ALA A 503 34.35 -19.52 -4.11
CA ALA A 503 34.91 -19.91 -5.41
C ALA A 503 34.78 -21.42 -5.63
N GLY A 504 34.74 -21.86 -6.90
CA GLY A 504 34.70 -23.27 -7.27
C GLY A 504 33.54 -24.05 -6.66
N ASP A 505 33.86 -25.14 -5.96
CA ASP A 505 32.84 -26.01 -5.30
C ASP A 505 32.03 -25.25 -4.24
N VAL A 506 32.66 -24.37 -3.48
CA VAL A 506 31.98 -23.55 -2.44
C VAL A 506 30.92 -22.68 -3.08
N GLN A 507 31.23 -21.99 -4.18
CA GLN A 507 30.27 -21.16 -4.89
C GLN A 507 29.10 -21.98 -5.45
N ARG A 508 29.36 -23.15 -6.00
CA ARG A 508 28.32 -24.06 -6.52
C ARG A 508 27.36 -24.51 -5.40
N LEU A 509 27.91 -24.88 -4.24
CA LEU A 509 27.13 -25.30 -3.08
C LEU A 509 26.36 -24.13 -2.46
N PHE A 510 26.95 -22.93 -2.43
CA PHE A 510 26.26 -21.71 -2.00
C PHE A 510 25.05 -21.40 -2.89
N ASN A 511 25.20 -21.45 -4.22
CA ASN A 511 24.10 -21.27 -5.15
C ASN A 511 23.00 -22.31 -4.94
N ARG A 512 23.36 -23.60 -4.79
CA ARG A 512 22.42 -24.67 -4.48
C ARG A 512 21.68 -24.41 -3.15
N PHE A 513 22.37 -23.94 -2.12
CA PHE A 513 21.74 -23.57 -0.83
C PHE A 513 20.77 -22.41 -1.02
N ARG A 514 21.21 -21.33 -1.68
CA ARG A 514 20.36 -20.15 -1.97
C ARG A 514 19.10 -20.53 -2.75
N ASP A 515 19.18 -21.44 -3.67
CA ASP A 515 18.07 -21.85 -4.53
C ASP A 515 17.00 -22.66 -3.77
N ASN A 516 17.29 -23.16 -2.55
CA ASN A 516 16.31 -23.78 -1.65
C ASN A 516 15.40 -22.76 -0.94
N PHE A 517 15.68 -21.45 -1.02
CA PHE A 517 14.78 -20.45 -0.48
C PHE A 517 13.64 -20.19 -1.47
N ILE A 518 12.47 -20.76 -1.17
CA ILE A 518 11.28 -20.71 -2.02
C ILE A 518 10.63 -19.33 -1.92
N VAL A 519 10.53 -18.79 -0.69
CA VAL A 519 9.98 -17.45 -0.44
C VAL A 519 11.11 -16.45 -0.34
N ARG A 520 10.97 -15.32 -1.01
CA ARG A 520 12.02 -14.32 -1.12
C ARG A 520 11.45 -12.93 -0.90
N PHE A 521 12.07 -12.18 -0.01
CA PHE A 521 11.68 -10.81 0.30
C PHE A 521 12.83 -9.86 0.00
N ALA A 522 12.71 -9.13 -1.10
CA ALA A 522 13.69 -8.12 -1.49
C ALA A 522 13.20 -6.73 -1.07
N LEU A 523 13.83 -6.16 -0.04
CA LEU A 523 13.73 -4.73 0.23
C LEU A 523 14.57 -3.96 -0.81
N ARG A 524 14.58 -2.62 -0.73
CA ARG A 524 15.37 -1.82 -1.66
C ARG A 524 16.77 -2.40 -1.86
N CYS A 525 17.10 -2.75 -3.10
CA CYS A 525 18.41 -3.21 -3.56
C CYS A 525 19.18 -2.05 -4.23
N ALA A 526 20.52 -2.14 -4.25
CA ALA A 526 21.36 -1.12 -4.86
C ALA A 526 21.24 -1.11 -6.39
N THR A 527 21.19 -2.29 -6.98
CA THR A 527 21.13 -2.50 -8.43
C THR A 527 20.12 -3.58 -8.79
N ARG A 528 19.74 -3.62 -10.05
CA ARG A 528 18.90 -4.68 -10.63
C ARG A 528 19.51 -6.06 -10.42
N ASP A 529 20.82 -6.23 -10.61
CA ASP A 529 21.47 -7.52 -10.47
C ASP A 529 21.40 -8.05 -9.04
N VAL A 530 21.52 -7.16 -8.04
CA VAL A 530 21.31 -7.51 -6.63
C VAL A 530 19.84 -7.88 -6.37
N SER A 531 18.89 -7.18 -6.99
CA SER A 531 17.47 -7.53 -6.92
C SER A 531 17.19 -8.91 -7.46
N MET A 532 17.71 -9.24 -8.64
CA MET A 532 17.60 -10.58 -9.24
C MET A 532 18.33 -11.66 -8.43
N ALA A 533 19.45 -11.32 -7.79
CA ALA A 533 20.16 -12.26 -6.93
C ALA A 533 19.33 -12.66 -5.69
N VAL A 534 18.49 -11.74 -5.19
CA VAL A 534 17.55 -12.03 -4.10
C VAL A 534 16.30 -12.73 -4.60
N LEU A 535 15.58 -12.13 -5.56
CA LEU A 535 14.25 -12.59 -6.01
C LEU A 535 14.32 -13.82 -6.95
N GLY A 536 15.41 -13.98 -7.67
CA GLY A 536 15.57 -14.97 -8.75
C GLY A 536 15.67 -14.30 -10.12
N ASN A 537 16.34 -14.95 -11.05
CA ASN A 537 16.62 -14.38 -12.38
C ASN A 537 15.36 -14.10 -13.20
N GLU A 538 14.28 -14.87 -12.99
CA GLU A 538 13.03 -14.76 -13.73
C GLU A 538 12.18 -13.57 -13.26
N SER A 539 12.37 -13.14 -12.01
CA SER A 539 11.57 -12.09 -11.37
C SER A 539 11.53 -10.78 -12.16
N TYR A 540 12.63 -10.42 -12.80
CA TYR A 540 12.68 -9.19 -13.61
C TYR A 540 11.80 -9.30 -14.87
N GLY A 541 11.78 -10.46 -15.53
CA GLY A 541 10.92 -10.71 -16.70
C GLY A 541 9.43 -10.66 -16.34
N GLU A 542 9.11 -10.96 -15.09
CA GLU A 542 7.76 -10.89 -14.52
C GLU A 542 7.41 -9.49 -13.98
N GLY A 543 8.36 -8.55 -13.98
CA GLY A 543 8.15 -7.17 -13.56
C GLY A 543 8.51 -6.84 -12.14
N TYR A 544 9.22 -7.70 -11.45
CA TYR A 544 9.60 -7.50 -10.06
C TYR A 544 11.06 -7.04 -9.95
N ASP A 545 11.26 -5.77 -9.63
CA ASP A 545 12.57 -5.17 -9.41
C ASP A 545 12.60 -4.32 -8.15
N ALA A 546 13.29 -4.81 -7.13
CA ALA A 546 13.45 -4.12 -5.87
C ALA A 546 14.42 -2.93 -5.95
N SER A 547 15.19 -2.77 -7.04
CA SER A 547 16.05 -1.60 -7.24
C SER A 547 15.27 -0.34 -7.60
N GLY A 548 14.00 -0.47 -8.02
CA GLY A 548 13.07 0.64 -8.25
C GLY A 548 12.31 1.12 -7.01
N LEU A 549 12.42 0.45 -5.86
CA LEU A 549 11.72 0.85 -4.64
C LEU A 549 12.24 2.20 -4.10
N PRO A 550 11.41 3.00 -3.41
CA PRO A 550 11.78 4.33 -2.93
C PRO A 550 12.91 4.29 -1.88
N LEU A 551 13.69 5.38 -1.80
CA LEU A 551 14.93 5.47 -1.00
C LEU A 551 14.77 6.15 0.35
N GLY A 552 13.76 6.97 0.57
CA GLY A 552 13.57 7.76 1.80
C GLY A 552 13.52 6.91 3.08
N ASP A 553 13.81 7.52 4.22
CA ASP A 553 13.73 6.84 5.51
C ASP A 553 12.30 6.45 5.89
N GLU A 554 11.33 7.21 5.40
CA GLU A 554 9.90 6.95 5.50
C GLU A 554 9.46 5.67 4.78
N PHE A 555 10.28 5.17 3.83
CA PHE A 555 10.00 3.94 3.06
C PHE A 555 10.75 2.71 3.56
N LYS A 556 11.36 2.75 4.75
CA LYS A 556 12.00 1.57 5.35
C LYS A 556 10.97 0.45 5.58
N GLY A 557 11.39 -0.78 5.34
CA GLY A 557 10.54 -1.96 5.49
C GLY A 557 9.67 -2.28 4.28
N ILE A 558 9.78 -1.52 3.17
CA ILE A 558 9.10 -1.83 1.91
C ILE A 558 9.95 -2.78 1.08
N GLY A 559 9.33 -3.86 0.63
CA GLY A 559 9.97 -4.89 -0.19
C GLY A 559 8.97 -5.65 -1.05
N ILE A 560 9.48 -6.42 -2.00
CA ILE A 560 8.72 -7.32 -2.86
C ILE A 560 8.77 -8.71 -2.25
N LEU A 561 7.61 -9.30 -1.97
CA LEU A 561 7.45 -10.64 -1.42
C LEU A 561 7.14 -11.63 -2.53
N TYR A 562 8.14 -12.40 -2.96
CA TYR A 562 8.08 -13.30 -4.11
C TYR A 562 8.00 -14.77 -3.67
N GLY A 563 7.31 -15.61 -4.44
CA GLY A 563 7.25 -17.06 -4.25
C GLY A 563 6.13 -17.58 -3.34
N LEU A 564 5.24 -16.71 -2.82
CA LEU A 564 4.07 -17.13 -2.03
C LEU A 564 2.79 -17.22 -2.86
N THR A 565 2.65 -16.36 -3.84
CA THR A 565 1.50 -16.26 -4.74
C THR A 565 2.01 -15.95 -6.14
N ASP A 566 1.19 -16.19 -7.15
CA ASP A 566 1.55 -15.88 -8.55
C ASP A 566 1.86 -14.39 -8.77
N ASP A 567 1.18 -13.51 -8.03
CA ASP A 567 1.46 -12.07 -8.02
C ASP A 567 2.29 -11.74 -6.76
N ALA A 568 3.53 -11.29 -6.92
CA ALA A 568 4.36 -10.90 -5.80
C ALA A 568 3.96 -9.51 -5.28
N PRO A 569 3.31 -9.40 -4.09
CA PRO A 569 2.90 -8.11 -3.57
C PRO A 569 4.10 -7.28 -3.10
N THR A 570 4.02 -5.97 -3.29
CA THR A 570 4.89 -5.04 -2.56
C THR A 570 4.35 -4.88 -1.16
N VAL A 571 5.15 -5.23 -0.17
CA VAL A 571 4.74 -5.28 1.24
C VAL A 571 5.54 -4.30 2.06
N ARG A 572 4.88 -3.56 2.93
CA ARG A 572 5.52 -2.83 4.03
C ARG A 572 5.39 -3.64 5.30
N THR A 573 6.52 -4.05 5.88
CA THR A 573 6.55 -4.88 7.09
C THR A 573 6.05 -4.12 8.31
N TYR A 574 5.45 -4.82 9.26
CA TYR A 574 5.20 -4.26 10.58
C TYR A 574 6.51 -3.88 11.27
N LEU A 575 6.45 -2.88 12.13
CA LEU A 575 7.57 -2.50 12.97
C LEU A 575 7.61 -3.38 14.22
N ALA A 576 8.77 -3.96 14.49
CA ALA A 576 9.13 -4.57 15.76
C ALA A 576 10.53 -4.09 16.11
N ASP A 577 10.64 -3.08 16.94
CA ASP A 577 11.92 -2.53 17.41
C ASP A 577 12.60 -3.41 18.46
N GLY A 578 13.72 -2.95 19.05
CA GLY A 578 14.45 -3.72 20.06
C GLY A 578 13.63 -3.92 21.34
N GLN A 579 12.86 -2.92 21.76
CA GLN A 579 12.01 -2.98 22.94
C GLN A 579 10.82 -3.91 22.73
N ASP A 580 10.19 -3.86 21.54
CA ASP A 580 9.13 -4.79 21.17
C ASP A 580 9.62 -6.23 21.19
N ALA A 581 10.82 -6.45 20.62
CA ALA A 581 11.44 -7.77 20.59
C ALA A 581 11.72 -8.30 22.01
N GLU A 582 12.18 -7.45 22.90
CA GLU A 582 12.44 -7.81 24.29
C GLU A 582 11.16 -8.25 25.01
N VAL A 583 10.09 -7.46 24.90
CA VAL A 583 8.79 -7.77 25.49
C VAL A 583 8.22 -9.09 24.98
N ILE A 584 8.27 -9.30 23.65
CA ILE A 584 7.76 -10.51 23.03
C ILE A 584 8.62 -11.73 23.46
N CYS A 585 9.95 -11.59 23.52
CA CYS A 585 10.83 -12.67 23.94
C CYS A 585 10.67 -13.02 25.42
N LEU A 586 10.42 -12.05 26.29
CA LEU A 586 10.07 -12.30 27.70
C LEU A 586 8.77 -13.08 27.83
N ALA A 587 7.75 -12.75 27.11
CA ALA A 587 6.50 -13.50 27.06
C ALA A 587 6.74 -14.93 26.53
N ALA A 588 7.49 -15.03 25.44
CA ALA A 588 7.84 -16.32 24.83
C ALA A 588 8.63 -17.22 25.79
N ARG A 589 9.55 -16.65 26.58
CA ARG A 589 10.28 -17.39 27.63
C ARG A 589 9.34 -17.95 28.70
N LYS A 590 8.40 -17.14 29.22
CA LYS A 590 7.38 -17.60 30.17
C LYS A 590 6.52 -18.73 29.62
N LEU A 591 6.16 -18.66 28.33
CA LEU A 591 5.43 -19.74 27.65
C LEU A 591 6.24 -21.04 27.60
N ARG A 592 7.54 -20.97 27.26
CA ARG A 592 8.46 -22.12 27.21
C ARG A 592 8.73 -22.71 28.61
N GLU A 593 8.91 -21.89 29.62
CA GLU A 593 9.07 -22.32 31.01
C GLU A 593 7.84 -23.08 31.50
N LYS A 594 6.63 -22.53 31.20
CA LYS A 594 5.35 -23.20 31.52
C LYS A 594 5.19 -24.51 30.76
N ALA A 595 5.61 -24.58 29.50
CA ALA A 595 5.54 -25.79 28.69
C ALA A 595 6.70 -26.75 28.94
N ARG A 596 7.73 -26.37 29.72
CA ARG A 596 8.97 -27.10 29.99
C ARG A 596 9.76 -27.43 28.71
N THR A 597 9.78 -26.47 27.76
CA THR A 597 10.47 -26.60 26.48
C THR A 597 11.63 -25.62 26.33
N LEU A 598 11.97 -24.86 27.38
CA LEU A 598 13.16 -24.02 27.34
C LEU A 598 14.42 -24.90 27.28
N SER A 599 15.32 -24.61 26.34
CA SER A 599 16.45 -25.45 26.00
C SER A 599 17.70 -24.67 25.59
N GLY A 600 18.84 -25.34 25.56
CA GLY A 600 20.09 -24.82 25.02
C GLY A 600 20.65 -23.60 25.74
N ASP A 601 21.16 -22.63 24.96
CA ASP A 601 21.84 -21.42 25.47
C ASP A 601 20.89 -20.52 26.29
N ALA A 602 19.58 -20.58 26.08
CA ALA A 602 18.59 -19.82 26.85
C ALA A 602 18.52 -20.19 28.33
N LEU A 603 18.91 -21.41 28.71
CA LEU A 603 18.90 -21.86 30.11
C LEU A 603 19.85 -21.06 31.01
N GLY A 604 20.97 -20.56 30.45
CA GLY A 604 21.98 -19.78 31.18
C GLY A 604 21.73 -18.27 31.23
N VAL A 605 20.58 -17.78 30.72
CA VAL A 605 20.30 -16.35 30.65
C VAL A 605 19.47 -15.88 31.82
N GLU A 606 20.02 -14.95 32.62
CA GLU A 606 19.26 -14.20 33.64
C GLU A 606 18.41 -13.11 32.94
N VAL A 607 17.16 -12.97 33.34
CA VAL A 607 16.20 -12.08 32.72
C VAL A 607 15.69 -11.06 33.71
N GLY A 608 15.88 -9.76 33.40
CA GLY A 608 15.31 -8.63 34.14
C GLY A 608 13.91 -8.25 33.69
N GLU A 609 13.27 -7.32 34.38
CA GLU A 609 12.00 -6.74 33.92
C GLU A 609 12.20 -5.78 32.72
N PRO A 610 11.26 -5.75 31.78
CA PRO A 610 11.39 -4.93 30.58
C PRO A 610 11.28 -3.43 30.89
N GLU A 611 12.17 -2.62 30.32
CA GLU A 611 12.01 -1.16 30.33
C GLU A 611 10.79 -0.73 29.51
N SER A 612 9.94 0.11 30.10
CA SER A 612 8.72 0.65 29.47
C SER A 612 8.93 2.10 29.02
N ASP A 613 8.73 2.40 27.74
CA ASP A 613 8.54 3.78 27.29
C ASP A 613 7.04 4.09 27.16
N ILE A 614 6.47 4.58 28.26
CA ILE A 614 5.04 4.91 28.34
C ILE A 614 4.58 5.88 27.25
N ALA A 615 5.45 6.80 26.77
CA ALA A 615 5.11 7.76 25.74
C ALA A 615 4.89 7.08 24.38
N ALA A 616 5.79 6.15 24.02
CA ALA A 616 5.69 5.38 22.79
C ALA A 616 4.49 4.43 22.83
N ASP A 617 4.27 3.76 23.94
CA ASP A 617 3.14 2.84 24.12
C ASP A 617 1.79 3.59 24.06
N LEU A 618 1.69 4.76 24.70
CA LEU A 618 0.51 5.62 24.62
C LEU A 618 0.26 6.14 23.19
N LEU A 619 1.29 6.54 22.47
CA LEU A 619 1.17 7.02 21.11
C LEU A 619 0.62 5.92 20.16
N ASP A 620 1.06 4.66 20.34
CA ASP A 620 0.56 3.52 19.57
C ASP A 620 -0.93 3.26 19.84
N VAL A 621 -1.36 3.26 21.11
CA VAL A 621 -2.76 2.96 21.47
C VAL A 621 -3.72 4.12 21.19
N VAL A 622 -3.22 5.36 21.09
CA VAL A 622 -4.00 6.52 20.60
C VAL A 622 -4.30 6.35 19.10
N GLY A 623 -3.36 5.83 18.31
CA GLY A 623 -3.56 5.55 16.90
C GLY A 623 -3.99 6.77 16.07
N GLY A 624 -5.14 6.66 15.39
CA GLY A 624 -5.74 7.74 14.59
C GLY A 624 -6.49 8.81 15.37
N ASP A 625 -6.72 8.61 16.66
CA ASP A 625 -7.48 9.54 17.49
C ASP A 625 -6.64 10.77 17.87
N GLY A 626 -7.27 11.93 18.07
CA GLY A 626 -6.59 13.17 18.45
C GLY A 626 -6.16 13.21 19.93
N GLY A 627 -6.59 12.24 20.73
CA GLY A 627 -6.34 12.05 22.15
C GLY A 627 -7.35 11.07 22.76
N MET A 628 -7.14 10.65 24.00
CA MET A 628 -8.06 9.75 24.73
C MET A 628 -8.04 10.00 26.24
N TRP A 629 -9.03 9.46 26.95
CA TRP A 629 -9.08 9.49 28.40
C TRP A 629 -8.05 8.54 29.02
N TRP A 630 -7.65 8.83 30.26
CA TRP A 630 -6.71 7.95 30.98
C TRP A 630 -7.27 6.55 31.22
N GLU A 631 -8.59 6.42 31.51
CA GLU A 631 -9.25 5.12 31.67
C GLU A 631 -9.15 4.29 30.37
N THR A 632 -9.52 4.90 29.26
CA THR A 632 -9.44 4.22 27.95
C THR A 632 -7.99 3.93 27.55
N ALA A 633 -7.05 4.81 27.91
CA ALA A 633 -5.63 4.58 27.70
C ALA A 633 -5.13 3.35 28.49
N ALA A 634 -5.52 3.24 29.75
CA ALA A 634 -5.16 2.10 30.60
C ALA A 634 -5.72 0.78 30.05
N GLU A 635 -7.00 0.76 29.66
CA GLU A 635 -7.63 -0.44 29.06
C GLU A 635 -6.94 -0.86 27.76
N ARG A 636 -6.65 0.10 26.87
CA ARG A 636 -5.98 -0.19 25.61
C ARG A 636 -4.53 -0.62 25.81
N LEU A 637 -3.80 -0.03 26.78
CA LEU A 637 -2.45 -0.43 27.14
C LEU A 637 -2.44 -1.85 27.69
N ALA A 638 -3.34 -2.19 28.62
CA ALA A 638 -3.45 -3.54 29.18
C ALA A 638 -3.81 -4.57 28.08
N GLY A 639 -4.69 -4.22 27.17
CA GLY A 639 -5.04 -5.10 26.05
C GLY A 639 -3.94 -5.26 24.98
N ARG A 640 -3.19 -4.19 24.72
CA ARG A 640 -2.16 -4.15 23.67
C ARG A 640 -0.79 -4.63 24.17
N TYR A 641 -0.45 -4.32 25.43
CA TYR A 641 0.83 -4.59 26.06
C TYR A 641 0.67 -5.31 27.43
N PRO A 642 0.05 -6.50 27.46
CA PRO A 642 -0.29 -7.16 28.72
C PRO A 642 0.94 -7.50 29.58
N MET A 643 2.13 -7.62 29.00
CA MET A 643 3.36 -7.89 29.75
C MET A 643 3.92 -6.67 30.49
N ARG A 644 3.60 -5.46 30.05
CA ARG A 644 4.09 -4.20 30.64
C ARG A 644 3.02 -3.45 31.43
N HIS A 645 1.75 -3.64 31.04
CA HIS A 645 0.65 -2.82 31.50
C HIS A 645 -0.58 -3.65 31.94
N ALA A 646 -0.39 -4.92 32.39
CA ALA A 646 -1.49 -5.78 32.85
C ALA A 646 -2.35 -5.11 33.93
N ASP A 647 -1.67 -4.49 34.89
CA ASP A 647 -2.30 -3.83 36.05
C ASP A 647 -2.41 -2.30 35.86
N ALA A 648 -2.40 -1.82 34.62
CA ALA A 648 -2.47 -0.40 34.34
C ALA A 648 -3.82 0.19 34.77
N THR A 649 -3.78 1.20 35.62
CA THR A 649 -4.93 1.99 36.01
C THR A 649 -4.80 3.40 35.42
N ALA A 650 -5.91 4.13 35.31
CA ALA A 650 -5.90 5.53 34.85
C ALA A 650 -4.92 6.40 35.66
N GLU A 651 -4.81 6.15 36.95
CA GLU A 651 -3.94 6.87 37.87
C GLU A 651 -2.47 6.54 37.62
N SER A 652 -2.12 5.25 37.52
CA SER A 652 -0.75 4.80 37.27
C SER A 652 -0.23 5.27 35.90
N VAL A 653 -1.05 5.17 34.86
CA VAL A 653 -0.72 5.62 33.51
C VAL A 653 -0.55 7.15 33.47
N SER A 654 -1.46 7.89 34.09
CA SER A 654 -1.37 9.37 34.17
C SER A 654 -0.14 9.82 34.96
N ALA A 655 0.23 9.12 36.03
CA ALA A 655 1.42 9.44 36.82
C ALA A 655 2.71 9.17 36.00
N ALA A 656 2.80 8.02 35.36
CA ALA A 656 3.93 7.65 34.48
C ALA A 656 4.07 8.62 33.29
N ALA A 657 2.95 9.02 32.66
CA ALA A 657 2.95 9.98 31.57
C ALA A 657 3.42 11.38 32.03
N ARG A 658 2.98 11.85 33.22
CA ARG A 658 3.46 13.12 33.80
C ARG A 658 4.95 13.09 34.12
N ALA A 659 5.47 11.98 34.60
CA ALA A 659 6.90 11.81 34.85
C ALA A 659 7.74 11.95 33.56
N ARG A 660 7.15 11.72 32.39
CA ARG A 660 7.74 11.92 31.05
C ARG A 660 7.42 13.30 30.45
N GLY A 661 6.80 14.22 31.23
CA GLY A 661 6.46 15.57 30.78
C GLY A 661 5.18 15.65 29.94
N ILE A 662 4.38 14.58 29.87
CA ILE A 662 3.11 14.57 29.13
C ILE A 662 2.03 15.19 30.04
N PRO A 663 1.39 16.30 29.67
CA PRO A 663 0.39 16.95 30.50
C PRO A 663 -0.92 16.18 30.52
N SER A 664 -1.58 16.17 31.69
CA SER A 664 -2.95 15.67 31.83
C SER A 664 -3.91 16.80 31.45
N THR A 665 -4.51 16.72 30.29
CA THR A 665 -5.41 17.76 29.73
C THR A 665 -6.84 17.25 29.65
N ASP A 666 -7.80 18.18 29.51
CA ASP A 666 -9.18 17.78 29.24
C ASP A 666 -9.30 17.36 27.77
N VAL A 667 -9.69 16.13 27.55
CA VAL A 667 -9.84 15.50 26.23
C VAL A 667 -11.28 15.07 26.05
N ARG A 668 -11.85 15.43 24.91
CA ARG A 668 -13.17 14.97 24.51
C ARG A 668 -13.07 13.60 23.83
N TRP A 669 -13.64 12.58 24.48
CA TRP A 669 -13.64 11.21 23.99
C TRP A 669 -15.02 10.55 24.17
N PRO A 670 -15.49 9.66 23.28
CA PRO A 670 -14.98 9.40 21.93
C PRO A 670 -15.11 10.66 21.05
N PRO A 671 -14.36 10.76 19.93
CA PRO A 671 -14.46 11.90 19.04
C PRO A 671 -15.89 12.04 18.49
N GLY A 672 -16.43 13.28 18.47
CA GLY A 672 -17.79 13.56 18.01
C GLY A 672 -18.72 14.14 19.11
N ARG A 673 -20.03 14.25 18.79
CA ARG A 673 -21.03 14.88 19.67
C ARG A 673 -21.33 14.12 20.97
N SER A 674 -21.18 12.81 20.96
CA SER A 674 -21.39 11.95 22.13
C SER A 674 -20.22 11.98 23.13
N GLY A 675 -19.08 12.57 22.75
CA GLY A 675 -17.90 12.65 23.60
C GLY A 675 -18.12 13.59 24.78
N THR A 676 -17.66 13.15 25.96
CA THR A 676 -17.58 13.96 27.18
C THR A 676 -16.13 14.40 27.40
N ASN A 677 -15.95 15.51 28.15
CA ASN A 677 -14.62 15.96 28.54
C ASN A 677 -14.21 15.27 29.85
N ARG A 678 -13.07 14.57 29.82
CA ARG A 678 -12.41 14.04 31.03
C ARG A 678 -10.89 14.18 30.88
N LYS A 679 -10.19 13.99 31.97
CA LYS A 679 -8.71 14.00 31.97
C LYS A 679 -8.15 12.89 31.08
N GLY A 680 -7.16 13.23 30.25
CA GLY A 680 -6.55 12.33 29.30
C GLY A 680 -5.27 12.89 28.68
N CYS A 681 -4.78 12.25 27.62
CA CYS A 681 -3.61 12.67 26.83
C CYS A 681 -4.01 13.07 25.41
N ARG A 682 -3.30 14.05 24.86
CA ARG A 682 -3.43 14.45 23.46
C ARG A 682 -2.30 13.83 22.64
N LYS A 683 -2.61 13.43 21.41
CA LYS A 683 -1.63 12.83 20.49
C LYS A 683 -0.43 13.75 20.22
N ALA A 684 -0.67 15.06 20.11
CA ALA A 684 0.38 16.06 19.90
C ALA A 684 1.41 16.09 21.05
N ASP A 685 0.94 15.98 22.30
CA ASP A 685 1.78 16.00 23.50
C ASP A 685 2.60 14.70 23.59
N LEU A 686 2.01 13.57 23.20
CA LEU A 686 2.68 12.26 23.14
C LEU A 686 3.80 12.23 22.10
N ALA A 687 3.52 12.76 20.91
CA ALA A 687 4.50 12.77 19.81
C ALA A 687 5.75 13.60 20.15
N GLY A 688 5.60 14.66 20.95
CA GLY A 688 6.71 15.47 21.44
C GLY A 688 7.53 14.83 22.58
N ALA A 689 6.98 13.82 23.26
CA ALA A 689 7.59 13.17 24.42
C ALA A 689 8.29 11.83 24.10
N VAL A 690 8.07 11.26 22.91
CA VAL A 690 8.76 10.04 22.46
C VAL A 690 10.22 10.38 22.17
N ARG A 691 11.15 9.62 22.76
CA ARG A 691 12.59 9.75 22.47
C ARG A 691 12.85 9.31 21.03
N PRO A 692 13.71 10.02 20.28
CA PRO A 692 14.03 9.71 18.89
C PRO A 692 14.77 8.35 18.73
#